data_d2750b1aeaaab8f0f75369cd402cedd0
#
_entry.id   d2750b1aeaaab8f0f75369cd402cedd0
#
_cell.length_a   1.000
_cell.length_b   1.000
_cell.length_c   1.000
_cell.angle_alpha   90.00
_cell.angle_beta   90.00
_cell.angle_gamma   90.00
#
_symmetry.space_group_name_H-M   'P 1'
#
loop_
_entity.id
_entity.type
_entity.pdbx_description
1 polymer ?
#
loop_
_entity_poly.entity_id
_entity_poly.type
_entity_poly.pdbx_seq_one_letter_code
_entity_poly.pdbx_strand_id
1 'polypeptide(L)'
;MRLSFRLSKTLAPVMAAGVCLCTGAGAHAEDATDKAAIVIELMDQIVVVAHKDKRSIREIAANVTVLSRAELNNNLATSMGDVFRYVPGVDYEAAGTRFGTEGINIRGIGGNRVAILVDGVPLTDQFDTGSFSNATRDFIDAGLIQNIEVLHGPASALYGSSAIGGVVAVRTPDPGDLVTDKGIGGDFLGTWRDADQSRHGQAMFAAGDRALGLMAGFSWRDGEQLDSAAGPDGLDTRNYDRQTAMIKFVADDPWGRSWRASVIHQDSHTLSDLNSMLGAGRYRSTTALEGDDTYTMDVVNVAYEFGSSDSWIDSGVVRAFYEVADIEQATLDERAAARIPVSIDRFFSYDQEIRGLELNLWKNFSGEAVSHRLGVGLEYRDRRTEEFRDGLSTDLASGTQTNVLLGEVFPLRDFPISETTETAAFIEDTISVGDWTVVAAIRADRYDLSPRPDSTYLEDYPSYEVVRLDESDVSPKLGVIYGVTPGIDVYIQYSHGFRAPPYSDANISLELPFFGYRAIPNPDLKSESSDGFDIGFRWHGVRSSARLSFFRTEYDDFIESKINLGLDPVSGFTLFQSRNIDTTEIEGVEAGWTSRFGNNESFGFDGSAYYARGDNKDSGQPLNSVGPAQAVLGFSWHSADESRQLRLKGTFTDAYDRRDESRAELFKPAGHAVFDLYLTQALGARAALRVGLQNLTDRTYWNWSDVRGLSPNDPILPYLAQAGRSASFSLHVVW
;
A
#
# COMPACT_ATOMS: atom_id res chain seq x y z
N MET A 1 -10.78 -29.56 -3.33
CA MET A 1 -11.85 -29.59 -4.34
C MET A 1 -11.84 -28.19 -4.95
N ARG A 2 -10.95 -27.99 -5.93
CA ARG A 2 -10.72 -26.69 -6.59
C ARG A 2 -11.89 -26.44 -7.54
N LEU A 3 -12.73 -25.45 -7.26
CA LEU A 3 -13.68 -24.85 -8.21
C LEU A 3 -12.96 -23.72 -8.93
N SER A 4 -12.27 -24.03 -10.00
CA SER A 4 -11.74 -23.03 -10.93
C SER A 4 -12.88 -22.54 -11.82
N PHE A 5 -13.41 -21.37 -11.57
CA PHE A 5 -14.25 -20.64 -12.51
C PHE A 5 -13.33 -19.97 -13.54
N ARG A 6 -13.02 -20.65 -14.64
CA ARG A 6 -12.48 -20.02 -15.84
C ARG A 6 -13.63 -19.29 -16.56
N LEU A 7 -13.75 -17.98 -16.34
CA LEU A 7 -14.51 -17.12 -17.25
C LEU A 7 -13.74 -17.01 -18.57
N SER A 8 -14.33 -17.56 -19.64
CA SER A 8 -13.74 -17.59 -20.96
C SER A 8 -13.60 -16.18 -21.55
N LYS A 9 -12.50 -15.95 -22.28
CA LYS A 9 -12.09 -14.72 -22.98
C LYS A 9 -13.07 -14.20 -24.07
N THR A 10 -14.39 -14.31 -23.92
CA THR A 10 -15.38 -13.91 -24.94
C THR A 10 -16.49 -13.01 -24.40
N LEU A 11 -16.16 -12.02 -23.56
CA LEU A 11 -17.12 -10.98 -23.17
C LEU A 11 -16.50 -9.56 -23.24
N ALA A 12 -16.10 -9.20 -24.42
CA ALA A 12 -16.04 -7.83 -24.89
C ALA A 12 -16.22 -7.89 -26.42
N PRO A 13 -17.16 -7.23 -27.10
CA PRO A 13 -17.63 -5.88 -26.86
C PRO A 13 -19.17 -5.74 -27.01
N VAL A 14 -19.89 -5.39 -25.99
CA VAL A 14 -21.24 -4.84 -26.11
C VAL A 14 -21.47 -3.85 -24.96
N MET A 15 -20.98 -2.64 -25.06
CA MET A 15 -21.53 -1.47 -24.37
C MET A 15 -21.15 -0.18 -25.12
N ALA A 16 -21.53 -0.13 -26.38
CA ALA A 16 -21.64 1.13 -27.10
C ALA A 16 -23.08 1.23 -27.59
N ALA A 17 -23.90 1.94 -26.90
CA ALA A 17 -25.12 2.63 -27.32
C ALA A 17 -26.22 2.57 -26.25
N GLY A 18 -26.59 3.70 -25.72
CA GLY A 18 -27.77 3.81 -24.86
C GLY A 18 -27.81 5.06 -23.96
N VAL A 19 -27.34 6.21 -24.45
CA VAL A 19 -27.73 7.48 -23.84
C VAL A 19 -29.10 7.87 -24.33
N CYS A 20 -30.15 7.41 -23.67
CA CYS A 20 -31.48 7.97 -23.80
C CYS A 20 -31.64 9.13 -22.82
N LEU A 21 -31.68 10.34 -23.36
CA LEU A 21 -32.08 11.56 -22.65
C LEU A 21 -33.56 11.44 -22.23
N CYS A 22 -33.83 11.22 -20.97
CA CYS A 22 -35.14 11.50 -20.38
C CYS A 22 -35.10 12.86 -19.71
N THR A 23 -35.64 13.86 -20.38
CA THR A 23 -35.97 15.16 -19.78
C THR A 23 -37.21 15.02 -18.92
N GLY A 24 -37.04 15.27 -17.62
CA GLY A 24 -38.15 15.40 -16.67
C GLY A 24 -37.76 16.39 -15.59
N ALA A 25 -38.32 17.60 -15.67
CA ALA A 25 -38.10 18.70 -14.76
C ALA A 25 -38.77 18.43 -13.40
N GLY A 26 -38.08 18.73 -12.32
CA GLY A 26 -38.58 18.79 -10.98
C GLY A 26 -37.56 19.49 -10.10
N ALA A 27 -37.60 20.83 -10.08
CA ALA A 27 -36.77 21.62 -9.18
C ALA A 27 -37.37 21.57 -7.77
N HIS A 28 -36.60 21.12 -6.80
CA HIS A 28 -36.72 21.56 -5.41
C HIS A 28 -35.36 22.06 -4.95
N ALA A 29 -35.37 23.35 -4.60
CA ALA A 29 -34.25 24.00 -3.93
C ALA A 29 -34.18 23.47 -2.49
N GLU A 30 -33.11 22.84 -2.11
CA GLU A 30 -32.73 22.61 -0.73
C GLU A 30 -31.44 23.34 -0.37
N ASP A 31 -31.43 23.83 0.70
CA ASP A 31 -31.07 24.94 1.51
C ASP A 31 -29.57 25.14 1.75
N ALA A 32 -29.19 26.40 1.96
CA ALA A 32 -27.83 26.95 2.07
C ALA A 32 -27.09 26.62 3.40
N THR A 33 -27.36 25.51 4.03
CA THR A 33 -26.76 25.11 5.32
C THR A 33 -25.50 24.23 5.20
N ASP A 34 -25.15 23.76 3.99
CA ASP A 34 -24.03 22.85 3.80
C ASP A 34 -22.64 23.54 3.65
N LYS A 35 -22.62 24.87 3.64
CA LYS A 35 -21.41 25.66 3.32
C LYS A 35 -20.39 25.80 4.46
N ALA A 36 -20.77 25.50 5.70
CA ALA A 36 -19.85 25.47 6.85
C ALA A 36 -19.18 24.09 7.02
N ALA A 37 -19.67 23.07 6.29
CA ALA A 37 -19.35 21.67 6.50
C ALA A 37 -17.90 21.31 6.12
N ILE A 38 -17.34 21.88 5.04
CA ILE A 38 -16.10 21.36 4.42
C ILE A 38 -14.83 21.59 5.24
N VAL A 39 -14.74 22.61 6.05
CA VAL A 39 -13.55 22.88 6.89
C VAL A 39 -13.69 22.24 8.27
N ILE A 40 -14.90 22.13 8.78
CA ILE A 40 -15.23 21.33 9.95
C ILE A 40 -15.00 19.83 9.60
N GLU A 41 -15.26 19.44 8.35
CA GLU A 41 -15.16 18.08 7.83
C GLU A 41 -13.76 17.43 7.96
N LEU A 42 -12.67 18.18 7.78
CA LEU A 42 -11.30 17.65 7.90
C LEU A 42 -10.90 17.22 9.32
N MET A 43 -11.57 17.77 10.34
CA MET A 43 -11.22 17.52 11.74
C MET A 43 -12.31 16.76 12.53
N ASP A 44 -13.51 16.68 11.99
CA ASP A 44 -14.56 15.78 12.47
C ASP A 44 -14.62 14.50 11.62
N GLN A 45 -13.59 14.27 10.76
CA GLN A 45 -13.47 13.03 10.03
C GLN A 45 -13.46 11.85 10.99
N ILE A 46 -14.35 10.92 10.72
CA ILE A 46 -14.41 9.65 11.43
C ILE A 46 -13.38 8.73 10.80
N VAL A 47 -12.47 8.23 11.61
CA VAL A 47 -11.45 7.27 11.22
C VAL A 47 -11.56 6.00 12.06
N VAL A 48 -11.09 4.89 11.52
CA VAL A 48 -11.16 3.58 12.16
C VAL A 48 -9.77 3.04 12.49
N VAL A 49 -8.76 3.41 11.69
CA VAL A 49 -7.43 2.84 11.73
C VAL A 49 -6.73 2.97 13.10
N ALA A 50 -6.98 4.01 13.86
CA ALA A 50 -6.27 4.26 15.12
C ALA A 50 -6.82 3.51 16.34
N HIS A 51 -8.05 2.96 16.25
CA HIS A 51 -8.74 2.32 17.39
C HIS A 51 -9.55 1.06 17.01
N LYS A 52 -9.55 0.63 15.74
CA LYS A 52 -10.46 -0.40 15.20
C LYS A 52 -11.94 -0.09 15.50
N ASP A 53 -12.28 1.19 15.68
CA ASP A 53 -13.56 1.74 16.04
C ASP A 53 -13.74 3.11 15.39
N LYS A 54 -14.97 3.48 15.06
CA LYS A 54 -15.30 4.78 14.46
C LYS A 54 -15.08 5.90 15.47
N ARG A 55 -14.06 6.72 15.27
CA ARG A 55 -13.67 7.83 16.14
C ARG A 55 -13.44 9.12 15.35
N SER A 56 -13.71 10.25 16.00
CA SER A 56 -13.22 11.53 15.49
C SER A 56 -11.70 11.56 15.56
N ILE A 57 -11.05 12.13 14.55
CA ILE A 57 -9.59 12.32 14.52
C ILE A 57 -9.08 13.12 15.73
N ARG A 58 -9.94 13.91 16.39
CA ARG A 58 -9.63 14.64 17.62
C ARG A 58 -9.41 13.75 18.85
N GLU A 59 -10.01 12.57 18.84
CA GLU A 59 -9.89 11.60 19.93
C GLU A 59 -8.65 10.70 19.78
N ILE A 60 -7.84 10.94 18.74
CA ILE A 60 -6.70 10.11 18.39
C ILE A 60 -5.41 10.81 18.78
N ALA A 61 -4.62 10.19 19.66
CA ALA A 61 -3.30 10.67 20.07
C ALA A 61 -2.19 10.23 19.08
N ALA A 62 -2.43 10.34 17.77
CA ALA A 62 -1.48 9.94 16.74
C ALA A 62 -1.59 10.83 15.51
N ASN A 63 -0.60 10.79 14.62
CA ASN A 63 -0.71 11.39 13.30
C ASN A 63 -1.42 10.42 12.34
N VAL A 64 -2.55 10.85 11.81
CA VAL A 64 -3.34 10.12 10.81
C VAL A 64 -3.53 10.99 9.58
N THR A 65 -3.29 10.44 8.40
CA THR A 65 -3.61 11.06 7.12
C THR A 65 -4.81 10.37 6.51
N VAL A 66 -5.79 11.13 6.06
CA VAL A 66 -6.99 10.61 5.41
C VAL A 66 -7.07 11.17 3.99
N LEU A 67 -7.24 10.29 3.02
CA LEU A 67 -7.44 10.63 1.61
C LEU A 67 -8.86 10.20 1.20
N SER A 68 -9.69 11.16 0.85
CA SER A 68 -11.06 10.90 0.42
C SER A 68 -11.14 10.59 -1.08
N ARG A 69 -12.22 9.86 -1.49
CA ARG A 69 -12.54 9.64 -2.91
C ARG A 69 -12.60 10.95 -3.71
N ALA A 70 -13.19 12.00 -3.14
CA ALA A 70 -13.27 13.30 -3.79
C ALA A 70 -11.88 13.89 -4.07
N GLU A 71 -10.94 13.73 -3.14
CA GLU A 71 -9.57 14.19 -3.30
C GLU A 71 -8.83 13.36 -4.36
N LEU A 72 -8.97 12.03 -4.34
CA LEU A 72 -8.41 11.13 -5.36
C LEU A 72 -8.93 11.48 -6.76
N ASN A 73 -10.22 11.66 -6.91
CA ASN A 73 -10.85 12.06 -8.17
C ASN A 73 -10.37 13.45 -8.65
N ASN A 74 -10.21 14.41 -7.73
CA ASN A 74 -9.73 15.74 -8.04
C ASN A 74 -8.24 15.78 -8.42
N ASN A 75 -7.45 14.84 -7.96
CA ASN A 75 -6.03 14.65 -8.33
C ASN A 75 -5.87 13.75 -9.56
N LEU A 76 -6.98 13.22 -10.13
CA LEU A 76 -6.98 12.28 -11.25
C LEU A 76 -6.11 11.04 -10.95
N ALA A 77 -6.17 10.54 -9.72
CA ALA A 77 -5.43 9.37 -9.28
C ALA A 77 -5.96 8.10 -9.96
N THR A 78 -5.10 7.35 -10.63
CA THR A 78 -5.41 6.09 -11.31
C THR A 78 -4.50 4.93 -10.86
N SER A 79 -3.47 5.23 -10.06
CA SER A 79 -2.52 4.25 -9.49
C SER A 79 -2.22 4.57 -8.05
N MET A 80 -1.62 3.63 -7.32
CA MET A 80 -1.20 3.89 -5.93
C MET A 80 -0.11 4.95 -5.83
N GLY A 81 0.77 5.07 -6.81
CA GLY A 81 1.72 6.17 -6.91
C GLY A 81 1.03 7.54 -7.03
N ASP A 82 -0.09 7.64 -7.77
CA ASP A 82 -0.87 8.88 -7.84
C ASP A 82 -1.61 9.17 -6.53
N VAL A 83 -2.08 8.14 -5.82
CA VAL A 83 -2.77 8.25 -4.53
C VAL A 83 -1.88 8.95 -3.50
N PHE A 84 -0.62 8.55 -3.39
CA PHE A 84 0.31 9.10 -2.39
C PHE A 84 1.15 10.28 -2.89
N ARG A 85 1.06 10.68 -4.16
CA ARG A 85 1.86 11.76 -4.79
C ARG A 85 1.97 13.05 -3.98
N TYR A 86 0.93 13.41 -3.23
CA TYR A 86 0.86 14.64 -2.45
C TYR A 86 0.83 14.41 -0.94
N VAL A 87 1.35 13.26 -0.48
CA VAL A 87 1.41 12.88 0.93
C VAL A 87 2.87 12.76 1.37
N PRO A 88 3.51 13.86 1.78
CA PRO A 88 4.90 13.82 2.23
C PRO A 88 5.11 12.83 3.38
N GLY A 89 6.19 12.04 3.31
CA GLY A 89 6.51 11.00 4.29
C GLY A 89 5.79 9.67 4.09
N VAL A 90 4.98 9.56 3.04
CA VAL A 90 4.42 8.30 2.56
C VAL A 90 4.75 8.14 1.09
N ASP A 91 5.56 7.15 0.75
CA ASP A 91 5.97 6.87 -0.61
C ASP A 91 5.35 5.55 -1.07
N TYR A 92 4.92 5.49 -2.33
CA TYR A 92 4.69 4.23 -3.02
C TYR A 92 5.97 3.87 -3.77
N GLU A 93 6.69 2.90 -3.26
CA GLU A 93 7.91 2.39 -3.86
C GLU A 93 7.54 1.54 -5.07
N ALA A 94 7.71 2.09 -6.28
CA ALA A 94 7.60 1.35 -7.51
C ALA A 94 9.00 0.93 -7.94
N ALA A 95 9.17 -0.33 -8.30
CA ALA A 95 10.49 -0.85 -8.68
C ALA A 95 11.05 -0.23 -9.98
N GLY A 96 10.23 0.50 -10.72
CA GLY A 96 10.58 1.18 -11.97
C GLY A 96 10.96 0.23 -13.12
N THR A 97 11.18 -1.04 -12.81
CA THR A 97 11.46 -2.13 -13.75
C THR A 97 10.61 -3.33 -13.40
N ARG A 98 10.58 -4.33 -14.29
CA ARG A 98 9.95 -5.62 -13.98
C ARG A 98 10.57 -6.33 -12.75
N PHE A 99 11.82 -6.01 -12.41
CA PHE A 99 12.59 -6.68 -11.36
C PHE A 99 12.56 -5.87 -10.07
N GLY A 100 11.76 -6.27 -9.13
CA GLY A 100 11.60 -5.67 -7.83
C GLY A 100 10.17 -5.77 -7.33
N THR A 101 9.94 -5.27 -6.14
CA THR A 101 8.63 -5.28 -5.50
C THR A 101 8.07 -3.87 -5.39
N GLU A 102 6.75 -3.76 -5.44
CA GLU A 102 6.03 -2.52 -5.17
C GLU A 102 5.43 -2.56 -3.76
N GLY A 103 5.41 -1.43 -3.08
CA GLY A 103 4.91 -1.37 -1.72
C GLY A 103 4.81 0.04 -1.16
N ILE A 104 4.30 0.15 0.06
CA ILE A 104 4.14 1.44 0.74
C ILE A 104 5.24 1.59 1.78
N ASN A 105 5.88 2.76 1.78
CA ASN A 105 6.87 3.18 2.76
C ASN A 105 6.30 4.36 3.59
N ILE A 106 6.35 4.24 4.90
CA ILE A 106 5.93 5.29 5.83
C ILE A 106 7.15 5.69 6.67
N ARG A 107 7.57 6.96 6.60
CA ARG A 107 8.70 7.51 7.39
C ARG A 107 10.03 6.75 7.20
N GLY A 108 10.22 6.08 6.05
CA GLY A 108 11.43 5.29 5.78
C GLY A 108 11.32 3.80 6.12
N ILE A 109 10.16 3.34 6.58
CA ILE A 109 9.87 1.93 6.85
C ILE A 109 8.88 1.41 5.82
N GLY A 110 9.25 0.39 5.07
CA GLY A 110 8.45 -0.19 3.99
C GLY A 110 8.40 -1.71 4.01
N GLY A 111 7.90 -2.29 2.93
CA GLY A 111 7.74 -3.72 2.77
C GLY A 111 6.71 -4.32 3.72
N ASN A 112 6.96 -5.56 4.17
CA ASN A 112 6.09 -6.28 5.11
C ASN A 112 6.12 -5.72 6.54
N ARG A 113 6.69 -4.53 6.75
CA ARG A 113 6.68 -3.79 8.03
C ARG A 113 5.57 -2.74 8.11
N VAL A 114 4.83 -2.54 7.00
CA VAL A 114 3.63 -1.70 6.94
C VAL A 114 2.43 -2.63 6.77
N ALA A 115 1.49 -2.59 7.70
CA ALA A 115 0.24 -3.32 7.56
C ALA A 115 -0.65 -2.62 6.54
N ILE A 116 -1.15 -3.36 5.55
CA ILE A 116 -2.09 -2.84 4.57
C ILE A 116 -3.37 -3.66 4.69
N LEU A 117 -4.51 -2.97 4.80
CA LEU A 117 -5.82 -3.62 4.95
C LEU A 117 -6.81 -3.05 3.93
N VAL A 118 -7.62 -3.92 3.34
CA VAL A 118 -8.77 -3.53 2.51
C VAL A 118 -10.05 -4.01 3.19
N ASP A 119 -10.93 -3.09 3.55
CA ASP A 119 -12.14 -3.37 4.36
C ASP A 119 -11.85 -4.21 5.63
N GLY A 120 -10.66 -4.01 6.22
CA GLY A 120 -10.18 -4.71 7.41
C GLY A 120 -9.58 -6.09 7.17
N VAL A 121 -9.48 -6.55 5.92
CA VAL A 121 -8.75 -7.76 5.53
C VAL A 121 -7.29 -7.40 5.24
N PRO A 122 -6.29 -8.03 5.87
CA PRO A 122 -4.89 -7.76 5.59
C PRO A 122 -4.50 -8.28 4.21
N LEU A 123 -3.69 -7.53 3.47
CA LEU A 123 -3.11 -7.98 2.21
C LEU A 123 -1.96 -8.97 2.43
N THR A 124 -1.69 -9.77 1.39
CA THR A 124 -0.57 -10.70 1.29
C THR A 124 0.80 -10.02 1.44
N ASP A 125 1.83 -10.80 1.72
CA ASP A 125 3.20 -10.31 1.86
C ASP A 125 3.87 -10.14 0.49
N GLN A 126 4.81 -9.20 0.40
CA GLN A 126 5.77 -9.17 -0.70
C GLN A 126 6.92 -10.14 -0.45
N PHE A 127 7.52 -10.63 -1.53
CA PHE A 127 8.68 -11.51 -1.52
C PHE A 127 9.67 -11.13 -2.62
N ASP A 128 10.97 -11.21 -2.33
CA ASP A 128 12.04 -10.91 -3.30
C ASP A 128 13.28 -11.75 -2.97
N THR A 129 13.63 -12.65 -3.90
CA THR A 129 14.92 -13.36 -3.87
C THR A 129 15.83 -12.98 -5.04
N GLY A 130 15.38 -12.14 -5.93
CA GLY A 130 16.14 -11.66 -7.08
C GLY A 130 15.29 -11.41 -8.30
N SER A 131 15.93 -11.17 -9.43
CA SER A 131 15.29 -10.59 -10.61
C SER A 131 14.26 -11.46 -11.32
N PHE A 132 14.11 -12.73 -10.95
CA PHE A 132 13.17 -13.65 -11.61
C PHE A 132 12.23 -14.30 -10.60
N SER A 133 12.21 -13.80 -9.37
CA SER A 133 11.50 -14.41 -8.25
C SER A 133 11.08 -13.31 -7.27
N ASN A 134 10.09 -12.50 -7.67
CA ASN A 134 9.57 -11.43 -6.83
C ASN A 134 8.04 -11.36 -6.88
N ALA A 135 7.45 -11.14 -5.73
CA ALA A 135 6.02 -10.97 -5.55
C ALA A 135 5.75 -9.59 -4.96
N THR A 136 4.90 -8.83 -5.62
CA THR A 136 4.51 -7.47 -5.22
C THR A 136 3.27 -7.46 -4.34
N ARG A 137 2.94 -6.29 -3.75
CA ARG A 137 1.71 -6.03 -2.99
C ARG A 137 0.76 -5.07 -3.73
N ASP A 138 0.81 -5.00 -5.05
CA ASP A 138 -0.04 -4.11 -5.85
C ASP A 138 -1.44 -4.70 -6.09
N PHE A 139 -2.20 -4.90 -5.01
CA PHE A 139 -3.56 -5.43 -5.02
C PHE A 139 -4.64 -4.40 -4.65
N ILE A 140 -4.33 -3.11 -4.74
CA ILE A 140 -5.30 -2.04 -4.46
C ILE A 140 -5.65 -1.32 -5.75
N ASP A 141 -6.91 -1.40 -6.14
CA ASP A 141 -7.42 -0.67 -7.29
C ASP A 141 -7.89 0.75 -6.90
N ALA A 142 -7.22 1.77 -7.43
CA ALA A 142 -7.54 3.17 -7.14
C ALA A 142 -8.99 3.56 -7.48
N GLY A 143 -9.60 2.88 -8.47
CA GLY A 143 -10.99 3.12 -8.87
C GLY A 143 -12.02 2.67 -7.83
N LEU A 144 -11.71 1.69 -6.99
CA LEU A 144 -12.61 1.15 -5.98
C LEU A 144 -12.29 1.63 -4.55
N ILE A 145 -11.56 2.73 -4.42
CA ILE A 145 -11.27 3.35 -3.11
C ILE A 145 -12.33 4.38 -2.76
N GLN A 146 -12.90 4.30 -1.56
CA GLN A 146 -13.74 5.34 -0.97
C GLN A 146 -12.93 6.29 -0.09
N ASN A 147 -12.08 5.75 0.77
CA ASN A 147 -11.09 6.50 1.51
C ASN A 147 -9.91 5.63 1.90
N ILE A 148 -8.77 6.27 2.13
CA ILE A 148 -7.58 5.66 2.69
C ILE A 148 -7.25 6.39 3.99
N GLU A 149 -6.93 5.63 5.01
CA GLU A 149 -6.43 6.12 6.28
C GLU A 149 -5.00 5.60 6.48
N VAL A 150 -4.06 6.49 6.73
CA VAL A 150 -2.66 6.14 7.01
C VAL A 150 -2.36 6.51 8.45
N LEU A 151 -2.06 5.52 9.27
CA LEU A 151 -1.57 5.70 10.64
C LEU A 151 -0.04 5.65 10.61
N HIS A 152 0.60 6.75 11.00
CA HIS A 152 2.06 6.89 10.96
C HIS A 152 2.71 6.37 12.25
N GLY A 153 3.76 5.56 12.11
CA GLY A 153 4.52 4.99 13.22
C GLY A 153 3.95 3.69 13.78
N PRO A 154 4.59 3.12 14.82
CA PRO A 154 4.25 1.79 15.34
C PRO A 154 2.79 1.67 15.79
N ALA A 155 2.13 0.59 15.36
CA ALA A 155 0.72 0.33 15.62
C ALA A 155 0.43 -1.12 16.03
N SER A 156 1.45 -1.88 16.44
CA SER A 156 1.31 -3.29 16.80
C SER A 156 0.37 -3.54 17.97
N ALA A 157 0.16 -2.55 18.85
CA ALA A 157 -0.83 -2.63 19.92
C ALA A 157 -2.28 -2.89 19.46
N LEU A 158 -2.58 -2.72 18.17
CA LEU A 158 -3.89 -2.99 17.57
C LEU A 158 -3.83 -3.95 16.38
N TYR A 159 -2.73 -3.94 15.62
CA TYR A 159 -2.62 -4.63 14.33
C TYR A 159 -1.61 -5.78 14.31
N GLY A 160 -0.82 -5.95 15.41
CA GLY A 160 0.14 -7.05 15.55
C GLY A 160 1.39 -6.89 14.69
N SER A 161 1.96 -8.02 14.32
CA SER A 161 3.30 -8.18 13.77
C SER A 161 3.63 -7.33 12.53
N SER A 162 2.71 -7.09 11.63
CA SER A 162 2.99 -6.37 10.38
C SER A 162 2.96 -4.84 10.49
N ALA A 163 2.68 -4.28 11.69
CA ALA A 163 2.41 -2.86 11.87
C ALA A 163 3.53 -2.10 12.61
N ILE A 164 4.78 -2.53 12.47
CA ILE A 164 5.94 -1.91 13.13
C ILE A 164 6.27 -0.52 12.54
N GLY A 165 6.00 -0.30 11.24
CA GLY A 165 6.21 0.97 10.53
C GLY A 165 4.97 1.85 10.41
N GLY A 166 3.79 1.26 10.50
CA GLY A 166 2.52 1.95 10.35
C GLY A 166 1.42 1.07 9.75
N VAL A 167 0.27 1.70 9.47
CA VAL A 167 -0.90 1.02 8.90
C VAL A 167 -1.50 1.85 7.80
N VAL A 168 -1.85 1.21 6.69
CA VAL A 168 -2.67 1.77 5.60
C VAL A 168 -3.98 0.99 5.55
N ALA A 169 -5.09 1.65 5.86
CA ALA A 169 -6.42 1.07 5.81
C ALA A 169 -7.21 1.68 4.64
N VAL A 170 -7.60 0.82 3.72
CA VAL A 170 -8.41 1.18 2.55
C VAL A 170 -9.83 0.74 2.80
N ARG A 171 -10.79 1.65 2.61
CA ARG A 171 -12.21 1.35 2.58
C ARG A 171 -12.71 1.42 1.15
N THR A 172 -13.39 0.37 0.70
CA THR A 172 -14.14 0.38 -0.55
C THR A 172 -15.53 0.98 -0.35
N PRO A 173 -16.21 1.49 -1.41
CA PRO A 173 -17.55 2.05 -1.28
C PRO A 173 -18.56 1.04 -0.75
N ASP A 174 -19.52 1.54 0.03
CA ASP A 174 -20.71 0.80 0.46
C ASP A 174 -21.93 1.18 -0.41
N PRO A 175 -22.98 0.36 -0.48
CA PRO A 175 -24.21 0.74 -1.18
C PRO A 175 -24.77 2.10 -0.77
N GLY A 176 -24.64 2.45 0.52
CA GLY A 176 -25.08 3.73 1.08
C GLY A 176 -24.29 4.95 0.61
N ASP A 177 -23.08 4.76 0.07
CA ASP A 177 -22.29 5.84 -0.54
C ASP A 177 -22.87 6.25 -1.92
N LEU A 178 -23.70 5.40 -2.55
CA LEU A 178 -24.32 5.63 -3.85
C LEU A 178 -25.84 5.85 -3.77
N VAL A 179 -26.52 5.27 -2.77
CA VAL A 179 -27.97 5.36 -2.57
C VAL A 179 -28.24 5.93 -1.20
N THR A 180 -28.64 7.19 -1.12
CA THR A 180 -28.85 7.90 0.16
C THR A 180 -30.19 7.61 0.82
N ASP A 181 -31.27 7.43 0.05
CA ASP A 181 -32.62 7.18 0.59
C ASP A 181 -33.14 5.81 0.19
N LYS A 182 -33.69 5.69 -1.00
CA LYS A 182 -34.23 4.45 -1.56
C LYS A 182 -34.22 4.50 -3.07
N GLY A 183 -33.79 3.41 -3.69
CA GLY A 183 -33.83 3.27 -5.14
C GLY A 183 -32.55 2.66 -5.70
N ILE A 184 -32.08 3.27 -6.75
CA ILE A 184 -30.85 2.88 -7.44
C ILE A 184 -29.95 4.09 -7.58
N GLY A 185 -28.65 3.86 -7.45
CA GLY A 185 -27.61 4.86 -7.67
C GLY A 185 -26.46 4.27 -8.46
N GLY A 186 -25.69 5.12 -9.07
CA GLY A 186 -24.53 4.67 -9.80
C GLY A 186 -23.46 5.76 -9.91
N ASP A 187 -22.24 5.31 -10.14
CA ASP A 187 -21.04 6.13 -10.29
C ASP A 187 -20.24 5.58 -11.46
N PHE A 188 -19.95 6.42 -12.44
CA PHE A 188 -19.08 6.10 -13.56
C PHE A 188 -17.95 7.10 -13.64
N LEU A 189 -16.71 6.61 -13.71
CA LEU A 189 -15.51 7.42 -13.92
C LEU A 189 -14.73 6.85 -15.10
N GLY A 190 -14.44 7.67 -16.09
CA GLY A 190 -13.50 7.35 -17.18
C GLY A 190 -12.36 8.34 -17.17
N THR A 191 -11.11 7.86 -17.17
CA THR A 191 -9.90 8.69 -17.16
C THR A 191 -8.94 8.23 -18.25
N TRP A 192 -8.36 9.18 -18.97
CA TRP A 192 -7.23 8.95 -19.87
C TRP A 192 -6.03 9.75 -19.37
N ARG A 193 -4.84 9.18 -19.47
CA ARG A 193 -3.58 9.78 -19.07
C ARG A 193 -2.54 9.65 -20.18
N ASP A 194 -1.87 10.76 -20.48
CA ASP A 194 -0.85 10.84 -21.52
C ASP A 194 0.47 10.15 -21.13
N ALA A 195 0.87 10.28 -19.86
CA ALA A 195 2.18 9.86 -19.36
C ALA A 195 2.49 8.35 -19.53
N ASP A 196 1.49 7.52 -19.58
CA ASP A 196 1.58 6.06 -19.78
C ASP A 196 0.51 5.55 -20.76
N GLN A 197 -0.06 6.45 -21.55
CA GLN A 197 -1.15 6.19 -22.50
C GLN A 197 -2.34 5.44 -21.88
N SER A 198 -2.46 5.48 -20.55
CA SER A 198 -3.42 4.63 -19.85
C SER A 198 -4.86 5.12 -20.00
N ARG A 199 -5.75 4.14 -20.02
CA ARG A 199 -7.20 4.32 -19.94
C ARG A 199 -7.67 3.60 -18.68
N HIS A 200 -8.39 4.32 -17.86
CA HIS A 200 -9.00 3.78 -16.65
C HIS A 200 -10.50 4.00 -16.71
N GLY A 201 -11.25 2.97 -16.50
CA GLY A 201 -12.71 3.00 -16.42
C GLY A 201 -13.20 2.33 -15.15
N GLN A 202 -14.16 2.95 -14.48
CA GLN A 202 -14.81 2.43 -13.30
C GLN A 202 -16.31 2.61 -13.44
N ALA A 203 -17.07 1.59 -13.07
CA ALA A 203 -18.52 1.65 -12.99
C ALA A 203 -18.98 0.98 -11.69
N MET A 204 -19.79 1.67 -10.90
CA MET A 204 -20.45 1.12 -9.72
C MET A 204 -21.95 1.32 -9.85
N PHE A 205 -22.69 0.34 -9.41
CA PHE A 205 -24.14 0.33 -9.38
C PHE A 205 -24.62 -0.18 -8.02
N ALA A 206 -25.50 0.55 -7.39
CA ALA A 206 -26.10 0.15 -6.14
C ALA A 206 -27.64 0.22 -6.20
N ALA A 207 -28.27 -0.69 -5.47
CA ALA A 207 -29.71 -0.73 -5.30
C ALA A 207 -30.04 -1.01 -3.83
N GLY A 208 -31.07 -0.36 -3.31
CA GLY A 208 -31.49 -0.60 -1.94
C GLY A 208 -32.13 0.59 -1.27
N ASP A 209 -32.06 0.57 0.05
CA ASP A 209 -32.45 1.65 0.96
C ASP A 209 -31.47 1.70 2.14
N ARG A 210 -31.83 2.46 3.19
CA ARG A 210 -30.96 2.60 4.40
C ARG A 210 -30.83 1.30 5.19
N ALA A 211 -31.74 0.33 5.00
CA ALA A 211 -31.75 -0.92 5.76
C ALA A 211 -31.14 -2.09 4.96
N LEU A 212 -31.22 -2.06 3.63
CA LEU A 212 -30.75 -3.14 2.78
C LEU A 212 -30.19 -2.59 1.48
N GLY A 213 -28.93 -2.84 1.24
CA GLY A 213 -28.23 -2.39 0.03
C GLY A 213 -27.39 -3.50 -0.59
N LEU A 214 -27.41 -3.52 -1.92
CA LEU A 214 -26.53 -4.34 -2.75
C LEU A 214 -25.79 -3.45 -3.73
N MET A 215 -24.48 -3.67 -3.89
CA MET A 215 -23.66 -2.94 -4.84
C MET A 215 -22.83 -3.92 -5.65
N ALA A 216 -22.64 -3.60 -6.93
CA ALA A 216 -21.64 -4.18 -7.79
C ALA A 216 -20.73 -3.07 -8.32
N GLY A 217 -19.43 -3.31 -8.29
CA GLY A 217 -18.39 -2.43 -8.80
C GLY A 217 -17.50 -3.17 -9.78
N PHE A 218 -17.08 -2.47 -10.82
CA PHE A 218 -16.10 -2.96 -11.78
C PHE A 218 -15.15 -1.82 -12.12
N SER A 219 -13.87 -2.11 -12.12
CA SER A 219 -12.81 -1.21 -12.56
C SER A 219 -11.93 -1.93 -13.57
N TRP A 220 -11.47 -1.23 -14.59
CA TRP A 220 -10.47 -1.72 -15.52
C TRP A 220 -9.47 -0.61 -15.85
N ARG A 221 -8.24 -1.00 -16.05
CA ARG A 221 -7.17 -0.12 -16.48
C ARG A 221 -6.26 -0.85 -17.45
N ASP A 222 -5.94 -0.22 -18.57
CA ASP A 222 -4.91 -0.62 -19.51
C ASP A 222 -3.94 0.52 -19.74
N GLY A 223 -2.68 0.22 -20.05
CA GLY A 223 -1.67 1.24 -20.31
C GLY A 223 -0.33 0.63 -20.69
N GLU A 224 0.63 1.53 -20.85
CA GLU A 224 1.97 1.22 -21.28
C GLU A 224 2.97 1.64 -20.17
N GLN A 225 4.28 1.51 -20.42
CA GLN A 225 5.32 2.04 -19.54
C GLN A 225 5.19 3.56 -19.39
N LEU A 226 5.66 4.08 -18.25
CA LEU A 226 5.72 5.52 -18.04
C LEU A 226 6.74 6.16 -19.00
N ASP A 227 6.33 7.19 -19.75
CA ASP A 227 7.22 7.97 -20.58
C ASP A 227 8.24 8.73 -19.74
N SER A 228 9.48 8.28 -19.74
CA SER A 228 10.55 8.91 -18.98
C SER A 228 11.04 10.21 -19.62
N ALA A 229 11.12 11.29 -18.83
CA ALA A 229 11.64 12.57 -19.29
C ALA A 229 13.15 12.55 -19.66
N ALA A 230 13.87 11.49 -19.36
CA ALA A 230 15.31 11.35 -19.60
C ALA A 230 15.69 10.13 -20.45
N GLY A 231 14.76 9.20 -20.65
CA GLY A 231 15.01 7.98 -21.42
C GLY A 231 14.79 8.16 -22.93
N PRO A 232 15.36 7.30 -23.77
CA PRO A 232 15.00 7.21 -25.17
C PRO A 232 13.60 6.61 -25.30
N ASP A 233 12.79 7.14 -26.23
CA ASP A 233 11.45 6.66 -26.49
C ASP A 233 11.45 5.20 -26.95
N GLY A 234 10.56 4.40 -26.41
CA GLY A 234 10.18 3.07 -26.92
C GLY A 234 11.28 2.00 -26.86
N LEU A 235 12.30 2.15 -26.00
CA LEU A 235 13.35 1.13 -25.88
C LEU A 235 12.86 -0.08 -25.08
N ASP A 236 12.28 0.15 -23.91
CA ASP A 236 11.58 -0.88 -23.13
C ASP A 236 10.09 -0.73 -23.39
N THR A 237 9.37 -1.84 -23.51
CA THR A 237 7.94 -1.84 -23.59
C THR A 237 7.36 -2.56 -22.38
N ARG A 238 6.30 -1.99 -21.81
CA ARG A 238 5.47 -2.62 -20.78
C ARG A 238 4.02 -2.36 -21.15
N ASN A 239 3.29 -3.42 -21.46
CA ASN A 239 1.86 -3.34 -21.67
C ASN A 239 1.18 -4.04 -20.50
N TYR A 240 0.29 -3.34 -19.83
CA TYR A 240 -0.42 -3.91 -18.69
C TYR A 240 -1.92 -3.72 -18.83
N ASP A 241 -2.67 -4.67 -18.31
CA ASP A 241 -4.08 -4.56 -18.04
C ASP A 241 -4.41 -5.05 -16.63
N ARG A 242 -5.40 -4.41 -16.01
CA ARG A 242 -5.92 -4.76 -14.69
C ARG A 242 -7.42 -4.69 -14.72
N GLN A 243 -8.07 -5.64 -14.08
CA GLN A 243 -9.50 -5.69 -13.90
C GLN A 243 -9.82 -6.04 -12.45
N THR A 244 -10.76 -5.30 -11.86
CA THR A 244 -11.21 -5.58 -10.49
C THR A 244 -12.73 -5.58 -10.49
N ALA A 245 -13.31 -6.65 -9.97
CA ALA A 245 -14.76 -6.79 -9.77
C ALA A 245 -15.06 -6.90 -8.28
N MET A 246 -16.12 -6.23 -7.82
CA MET A 246 -16.54 -6.25 -6.43
C MET A 246 -18.06 -6.37 -6.34
N ILE A 247 -18.51 -7.20 -5.40
CA ILE A 247 -19.90 -7.24 -4.97
C ILE A 247 -19.95 -7.00 -3.47
N LYS A 248 -20.76 -6.08 -3.01
CA LYS A 248 -20.93 -5.77 -1.59
C LYS A 248 -22.39 -5.74 -1.20
N PHE A 249 -22.71 -6.39 -0.09
CA PHE A 249 -24.02 -6.45 0.53
C PHE A 249 -23.96 -5.82 1.92
N VAL A 250 -24.94 -4.98 2.25
CA VAL A 250 -25.11 -4.37 3.58
C VAL A 250 -26.56 -4.50 3.99
N ALA A 251 -26.79 -4.98 5.21
CA ALA A 251 -28.12 -5.08 5.80
C ALA A 251 -28.08 -4.54 7.23
N ASP A 252 -28.70 -3.37 7.42
CA ASP A 252 -28.78 -2.66 8.68
C ASP A 252 -30.19 -2.84 9.28
N ASP A 253 -30.28 -3.16 10.56
CA ASP A 253 -31.57 -3.26 11.24
C ASP A 253 -31.81 -2.03 12.13
N PRO A 254 -33.07 -1.79 12.52
CA PRO A 254 -33.43 -0.65 13.37
C PRO A 254 -32.84 -0.68 14.78
N TRP A 255 -32.24 -1.80 15.20
CA TRP A 255 -31.62 -1.96 16.52
C TRP A 255 -30.10 -1.76 16.51
N GLY A 256 -29.53 -1.24 15.38
CA GLY A 256 -28.10 -0.94 15.25
C GLY A 256 -27.23 -2.17 14.95
N ARG A 257 -27.80 -3.22 14.35
CA ARG A 257 -27.05 -4.38 13.87
C ARG A 257 -26.90 -4.30 12.36
N SER A 258 -25.72 -4.64 11.87
CA SER A 258 -25.37 -4.58 10.46
C SER A 258 -24.65 -5.87 10.02
N TRP A 259 -25.13 -6.46 8.95
CA TRP A 259 -24.38 -7.46 8.20
C TRP A 259 -23.71 -6.83 7.01
N ARG A 260 -22.41 -7.07 6.85
CA ARG A 260 -21.63 -6.64 5.71
C ARG A 260 -20.97 -7.85 5.09
N ALA A 261 -21.13 -8.04 3.80
CA ALA A 261 -20.46 -9.11 3.06
C ALA A 261 -19.88 -8.54 1.76
N SER A 262 -18.67 -8.87 1.44
CA SER A 262 -18.04 -8.47 0.17
C SER A 262 -17.27 -9.62 -0.45
N VAL A 263 -17.24 -9.61 -1.78
CA VAL A 263 -16.37 -10.44 -2.60
C VAL A 263 -15.64 -9.50 -3.55
N ILE A 264 -14.33 -9.60 -3.61
CA ILE A 264 -13.46 -8.84 -4.51
C ILE A 264 -12.66 -9.85 -5.31
N HIS A 265 -12.61 -9.67 -6.62
CA HIS A 265 -11.73 -10.39 -7.53
C HIS A 265 -10.92 -9.38 -8.32
N GLN A 266 -9.60 -9.55 -8.34
CA GLN A 266 -8.68 -8.74 -9.14
C GLN A 266 -7.82 -9.66 -9.99
N ASP A 267 -7.64 -9.28 -11.24
CA ASP A 267 -6.73 -9.89 -12.19
C ASP A 267 -5.90 -8.78 -12.84
N SER A 268 -4.60 -9.01 -12.99
CA SER A 268 -3.68 -8.08 -13.65
C SER A 268 -2.67 -8.86 -14.46
N HIS A 269 -2.45 -8.42 -15.69
CA HIS A 269 -1.53 -9.04 -16.63
C HIS A 269 -0.56 -7.98 -17.16
N THR A 270 0.73 -8.33 -17.26
CA THR A 270 1.77 -7.42 -17.73
C THR A 270 2.73 -8.14 -18.67
N LEU A 271 2.87 -7.62 -19.87
CA LEU A 271 3.88 -8.02 -20.86
C LEU A 271 5.01 -6.99 -20.89
N SER A 272 6.26 -7.43 -20.88
CA SER A 272 7.42 -6.53 -20.85
C SER A 272 8.52 -6.99 -21.80
N ASP A 273 9.11 -6.06 -22.58
CA ASP A 273 10.38 -6.25 -23.28
C ASP A 273 11.44 -5.35 -22.63
N LEU A 274 12.54 -5.92 -22.19
CA LEU A 274 13.57 -5.23 -21.39
C LEU A 274 14.82 -4.95 -22.21
N ASN A 275 14.66 -4.18 -23.28
CA ASN A 275 15.72 -3.87 -24.23
C ASN A 275 16.85 -3.04 -23.64
N SER A 276 16.57 -2.17 -22.65
CA SER A 276 17.56 -1.35 -21.94
C SER A 276 18.62 -2.17 -21.20
N MET A 277 18.31 -3.41 -20.85
CA MET A 277 19.20 -4.29 -20.11
C MET A 277 20.08 -5.15 -21.02
N LEU A 278 19.76 -5.24 -22.32
CA LEU A 278 20.50 -6.09 -23.27
C LEU A 278 21.93 -5.62 -23.44
N GLY A 279 22.86 -6.55 -23.54
CA GLY A 279 24.28 -6.27 -23.77
C GLY A 279 25.06 -5.76 -22.55
N ALA A 280 24.42 -5.62 -21.37
CA ALA A 280 25.05 -5.12 -20.14
C ALA A 280 25.10 -6.18 -19.03
N GLY A 281 26.13 -6.12 -18.17
CA GLY A 281 26.25 -6.95 -16.97
C GLY A 281 26.03 -8.44 -17.23
N ARG A 282 25.10 -9.04 -16.50
CA ARG A 282 24.70 -10.45 -16.66
C ARG A 282 23.92 -10.72 -17.96
N TYR A 283 23.36 -9.68 -18.60
CA TYR A 283 22.64 -9.77 -19.86
C TYR A 283 23.53 -9.46 -21.08
N ARG A 284 24.88 -9.52 -20.92
CA ARG A 284 25.84 -9.19 -22.02
C ARG A 284 25.60 -10.01 -23.28
N SER A 285 25.19 -11.27 -23.15
CA SER A 285 24.91 -12.15 -24.29
C SER A 285 23.43 -12.29 -24.62
N THR A 286 22.56 -11.60 -23.87
CA THR A 286 21.12 -11.64 -24.09
C THR A 286 20.74 -10.79 -25.28
N THR A 287 19.91 -11.33 -26.17
CA THR A 287 19.42 -10.71 -27.39
C THR A 287 17.93 -10.40 -27.35
N ALA A 288 17.20 -11.10 -26.49
CA ALA A 288 15.80 -10.80 -26.12
C ALA A 288 15.60 -11.13 -24.63
N LEU A 289 14.92 -10.26 -23.91
CA LEU A 289 14.53 -10.46 -22.51
C LEU A 289 13.09 -10.01 -22.36
N GLU A 290 12.20 -10.97 -22.25
CA GLU A 290 10.76 -10.75 -22.23
C GLU A 290 10.15 -11.27 -20.93
N GLY A 291 9.08 -10.64 -20.46
CA GLY A 291 8.33 -11.03 -19.28
C GLY A 291 6.85 -11.11 -19.56
N ASP A 292 6.20 -12.12 -18.98
CA ASP A 292 4.76 -12.33 -18.97
C ASP A 292 4.34 -12.63 -17.53
N ASP A 293 3.70 -11.64 -16.87
CA ASP A 293 3.40 -11.66 -15.45
C ASP A 293 1.90 -11.58 -15.21
N THR A 294 1.37 -12.46 -14.37
CA THR A 294 -0.04 -12.47 -13.95
C THR A 294 -0.14 -12.37 -12.43
N TYR A 295 -1.04 -11.51 -11.96
CA TYR A 295 -1.35 -11.32 -10.55
C TYR A 295 -2.85 -11.45 -10.35
N THR A 296 -3.27 -12.41 -9.51
CA THR A 296 -4.69 -12.66 -9.21
C THR A 296 -4.93 -12.61 -7.73
N MET A 297 -6.04 -11.97 -7.30
CA MET A 297 -6.44 -11.92 -5.90
C MET A 297 -7.95 -12.13 -5.77
N ASP A 298 -8.33 -13.01 -4.85
CA ASP A 298 -9.71 -13.26 -4.46
C ASP A 298 -9.88 -12.99 -2.95
N VAL A 299 -10.85 -12.15 -2.58
CA VAL A 299 -11.18 -11.84 -1.19
C VAL A 299 -12.65 -12.10 -0.93
N VAL A 300 -12.94 -12.83 0.15
CA VAL A 300 -14.28 -12.95 0.73
C VAL A 300 -14.24 -12.42 2.16
N ASN A 301 -15.07 -11.44 2.47
CA ASN A 301 -15.15 -10.83 3.80
C ASN A 301 -16.60 -10.77 4.26
N VAL A 302 -16.86 -11.22 5.49
CA VAL A 302 -18.16 -11.15 6.14
C VAL A 302 -17.97 -10.57 7.53
N ALA A 303 -18.70 -9.49 7.83
CA ALA A 303 -18.69 -8.86 9.13
C ALA A 303 -20.11 -8.70 9.67
N TYR A 304 -20.26 -8.95 10.95
CA TYR A 304 -21.47 -8.64 11.72
C TYR A 304 -21.11 -7.57 12.75
N GLU A 305 -21.65 -6.38 12.54
CA GLU A 305 -21.55 -5.25 13.46
C GLU A 305 -22.83 -5.17 14.29
N PHE A 306 -22.70 -4.86 15.57
CA PHE A 306 -23.85 -4.64 16.44
C PHE A 306 -23.59 -3.49 17.39
N GLY A 307 -24.66 -2.75 17.73
CA GLY A 307 -24.63 -1.66 18.68
C GLY A 307 -25.95 -1.57 19.43
N SER A 308 -25.89 -1.36 20.75
CA SER A 308 -27.07 -1.13 21.61
C SER A 308 -26.60 -0.51 22.92
N SER A 309 -27.05 0.71 23.19
CA SER A 309 -26.76 1.41 24.46
C SER A 309 -27.33 0.72 25.70
N ASP A 310 -28.36 -0.12 25.52
CA ASP A 310 -29.07 -0.81 26.62
C ASP A 310 -28.54 -2.22 26.88
N SER A 311 -27.47 -2.64 26.13
CA SER A 311 -26.86 -3.95 26.26
C SER A 311 -25.64 -3.94 27.20
N TRP A 312 -25.26 -5.12 27.66
CA TRP A 312 -23.99 -5.33 28.39
C TRP A 312 -22.78 -4.93 27.58
N ILE A 313 -22.82 -5.07 26.25
CA ILE A 313 -21.84 -4.55 25.28
C ILE A 313 -22.56 -3.48 24.44
N ASP A 314 -21.94 -2.31 24.28
CA ASP A 314 -22.53 -1.19 23.54
C ASP A 314 -22.36 -1.33 22.04
N SER A 315 -21.23 -1.83 21.60
CA SER A 315 -20.97 -2.12 20.18
C SER A 315 -19.92 -3.23 20.02
N GLY A 316 -19.95 -3.88 18.89
CA GLY A 316 -18.95 -4.89 18.56
C GLY A 316 -18.98 -5.25 17.09
N VAL A 317 -17.91 -5.89 16.64
CA VAL A 317 -17.78 -6.49 15.31
C VAL A 317 -17.23 -7.91 15.43
N VAL A 318 -17.82 -8.82 14.69
CA VAL A 318 -17.27 -10.14 14.39
C VAL A 318 -17.02 -10.17 12.90
N ARG A 319 -15.78 -10.44 12.49
CA ARG A 319 -15.39 -10.55 11.09
C ARG A 319 -14.77 -11.90 10.82
N ALA A 320 -15.11 -12.50 9.67
CA ALA A 320 -14.44 -13.66 9.10
C ALA A 320 -14.06 -13.33 7.66
N PHE A 321 -12.85 -13.69 7.27
CA PHE A 321 -12.35 -13.43 5.93
C PHE A 321 -11.51 -14.59 5.39
N TYR A 322 -11.44 -14.63 4.07
CA TYR A 322 -10.62 -15.52 3.29
C TYR A 322 -10.03 -14.75 2.11
N GLU A 323 -8.72 -14.84 1.92
CA GLU A 323 -7.99 -14.19 0.84
C GLU A 323 -7.06 -15.21 0.20
N VAL A 324 -6.98 -15.19 -1.13
CA VAL A 324 -5.99 -15.92 -1.92
C VAL A 324 -5.38 -14.94 -2.90
N ALA A 325 -4.05 -14.92 -2.97
CA ALA A 325 -3.32 -14.20 -4.01
C ALA A 325 -2.33 -15.16 -4.68
N ASP A 326 -2.38 -15.19 -5.99
CA ASP A 326 -1.53 -15.99 -6.86
C ASP A 326 -0.74 -15.05 -7.78
N ILE A 327 0.57 -15.21 -7.82
CA ILE A 327 1.49 -14.45 -8.67
C ILE A 327 2.24 -15.43 -9.53
N GLU A 328 2.18 -15.27 -10.83
CA GLU A 328 2.93 -16.06 -11.80
C GLU A 328 3.80 -15.14 -12.66
N GLN A 329 5.06 -15.48 -12.86
CA GLN A 329 5.99 -14.74 -13.69
C GLN A 329 6.71 -15.69 -14.64
N ALA A 330 6.52 -15.50 -15.94
CA ALA A 330 7.27 -16.16 -16.98
C ALA A 330 8.33 -15.22 -17.58
N THR A 331 9.53 -15.72 -17.77
CA THR A 331 10.64 -14.95 -18.35
C THR A 331 11.32 -15.72 -19.46
N LEU A 332 11.36 -15.13 -20.65
CA LEU A 332 12.15 -15.58 -21.78
C LEU A 332 13.46 -14.78 -21.85
N ASP A 333 14.61 -15.49 -21.88
CA ASP A 333 15.94 -14.90 -22.00
C ASP A 333 16.68 -15.61 -23.14
N GLU A 334 16.65 -15.01 -24.33
CA GLU A 334 17.41 -15.54 -25.47
C GLU A 334 18.84 -15.03 -25.44
N ARG A 335 19.81 -15.92 -25.58
CA ARG A 335 21.25 -15.58 -25.52
C ARG A 335 21.99 -16.03 -26.76
N ALA A 336 22.71 -15.12 -27.38
CA ALA A 336 23.70 -15.40 -28.39
C ALA A 336 25.01 -15.74 -27.68
N ALA A 337 25.25 -17.01 -27.35
CA ALA A 337 26.55 -17.43 -26.79
C ALA A 337 27.64 -17.39 -27.81
N ALA A 338 28.90 -17.25 -27.35
CA ALA A 338 30.08 -17.29 -28.23
C ALA A 338 30.23 -18.62 -29.00
N ARG A 339 29.53 -19.66 -28.61
CA ARG A 339 29.54 -21.00 -29.22
C ARG A 339 28.18 -21.57 -29.57
N ILE A 340 27.17 -21.39 -28.72
CA ILE A 340 25.84 -22.01 -28.85
C ILE A 340 24.79 -20.99 -28.40
N PRO A 341 23.86 -20.58 -29.28
CA PRO A 341 22.74 -19.77 -28.88
C PRO A 341 21.74 -20.59 -28.06
N VAL A 342 21.23 -20.03 -26.97
CA VAL A 342 20.28 -20.70 -26.08
C VAL A 342 19.06 -19.82 -25.83
N SER A 343 17.90 -20.45 -25.68
CA SER A 343 16.70 -19.88 -25.09
C SER A 343 16.56 -20.40 -23.67
N ILE A 344 16.29 -19.53 -22.72
CA ILE A 344 16.07 -19.86 -21.32
C ILE A 344 14.68 -19.40 -20.94
N ASP A 345 13.81 -20.35 -20.64
CA ASP A 345 12.48 -20.14 -20.12
C ASP A 345 12.55 -20.31 -18.59
N ARG A 346 12.05 -19.32 -17.83
CA ARG A 346 11.91 -19.40 -16.37
C ARG A 346 10.49 -19.14 -16.00
N PHE A 347 10.03 -19.89 -15.02
CA PHE A 347 8.73 -19.70 -14.40
C PHE A 347 8.93 -19.56 -12.89
N PHE A 348 8.18 -18.62 -12.31
CA PHE A 348 8.10 -18.39 -10.87
C PHE A 348 6.63 -18.27 -10.50
N SER A 349 6.22 -18.95 -9.42
CA SER A 349 4.94 -18.67 -8.79
C SER A 349 5.11 -18.42 -7.29
N TYR A 350 4.21 -17.60 -6.77
CA TYR A 350 4.11 -17.29 -5.36
C TYR A 350 2.64 -17.20 -4.98
N ASP A 351 2.22 -18.14 -4.14
CA ASP A 351 0.84 -18.33 -3.74
C ASP A 351 0.71 -18.06 -2.25
N GLN A 352 -0.25 -17.24 -1.84
CA GLN A 352 -0.53 -16.99 -0.45
C GLN A 352 -2.03 -17.09 -0.17
N GLU A 353 -2.39 -17.90 0.83
CA GLU A 353 -3.75 -18.09 1.32
C GLU A 353 -3.83 -17.60 2.76
N ILE A 354 -4.79 -16.71 3.07
CA ILE A 354 -4.98 -16.14 4.40
C ILE A 354 -6.43 -16.38 4.85
N ARG A 355 -6.60 -16.87 6.08
CA ARG A 355 -7.91 -17.01 6.74
C ARG A 355 -7.87 -16.29 8.07
N GLY A 356 -8.92 -15.60 8.41
CA GLY A 356 -8.95 -14.89 9.68
C GLY A 356 -10.33 -14.81 10.31
N LEU A 357 -10.28 -14.68 11.63
CA LEU A 357 -11.43 -14.39 12.48
C LEU A 357 -11.06 -13.27 13.44
N GLU A 358 -11.87 -12.24 13.51
CA GLU A 358 -11.69 -11.08 14.37
C GLU A 358 -12.95 -10.84 15.19
N LEU A 359 -12.78 -10.55 16.49
CA LEU A 359 -13.82 -10.11 17.41
C LEU A 359 -13.35 -8.85 18.12
N ASN A 360 -14.08 -7.75 17.99
CA ASN A 360 -13.84 -6.52 18.74
C ASN A 360 -15.15 -6.11 19.46
N LEU A 361 -15.04 -5.73 20.72
CA LEU A 361 -16.17 -5.37 21.59
C LEU A 361 -15.86 -4.09 22.32
N TRP A 362 -16.84 -3.19 22.44
CA TRP A 362 -16.68 -1.92 23.16
C TRP A 362 -17.81 -1.72 24.17
N LYS A 363 -17.42 -1.12 25.31
CA LYS A 363 -18.33 -0.71 26.38
C LYS A 363 -18.00 0.69 26.86
N ASN A 364 -19.01 1.56 26.89
CA ASN A 364 -18.90 2.90 27.45
C ASN A 364 -19.40 2.88 28.92
N PHE A 365 -18.63 3.52 29.78
CA PHE A 365 -18.99 3.79 31.16
C PHE A 365 -18.96 5.30 31.37
N SER A 366 -20.07 5.90 31.73
CA SER A 366 -20.18 7.34 31.95
C SER A 366 -20.45 7.61 33.41
N GLY A 367 -19.48 8.22 34.09
CA GLY A 367 -19.61 8.80 35.42
C GLY A 367 -19.83 10.32 35.33
N GLU A 368 -20.07 10.97 36.48
CA GLU A 368 -20.26 12.45 36.52
C GLU A 368 -19.02 13.22 36.09
N ALA A 369 -17.83 12.74 36.34
CA ALA A 369 -16.57 13.44 36.08
C ALA A 369 -15.64 12.67 35.12
N VAL A 370 -15.84 11.37 34.93
CA VAL A 370 -14.95 10.49 34.15
C VAL A 370 -15.80 9.62 33.25
N SER A 371 -15.44 9.53 31.99
CA SER A 371 -15.99 8.54 31.06
C SER A 371 -14.90 7.59 30.59
N HIS A 372 -15.27 6.33 30.42
CA HIS A 372 -14.43 5.28 29.89
C HIS A 372 -15.06 4.69 28.63
N ARG A 373 -14.26 4.41 27.62
CA ARG A 373 -14.60 3.55 26.51
C ARG A 373 -13.63 2.39 26.46
N LEU A 374 -14.06 1.27 27.02
CA LEU A 374 -13.29 0.04 27.09
C LEU A 374 -13.52 -0.78 25.81
N GLY A 375 -12.43 -1.13 25.14
CA GLY A 375 -12.37 -2.04 23.99
C GLY A 375 -11.63 -3.32 24.34
N VAL A 376 -12.12 -4.46 23.86
CA VAL A 376 -11.40 -5.73 23.91
C VAL A 376 -11.49 -6.41 22.56
N GLY A 377 -10.42 -7.09 22.15
CA GLY A 377 -10.40 -7.81 20.89
C GLY A 377 -9.67 -9.14 20.96
N LEU A 378 -10.09 -10.03 20.08
CA LEU A 378 -9.47 -11.34 19.86
C LEU A 378 -9.26 -11.52 18.35
N GLU A 379 -8.12 -12.03 17.95
CA GLU A 379 -7.79 -12.29 16.56
C GLU A 379 -7.18 -13.68 16.40
N TYR A 380 -7.56 -14.32 15.32
CA TYR A 380 -6.95 -15.55 14.82
C TYR A 380 -6.70 -15.38 13.33
N ARG A 381 -5.49 -15.69 12.89
CA ARG A 381 -5.11 -15.68 11.48
C ARG A 381 -4.28 -16.91 11.18
N ASP A 382 -4.58 -17.56 10.07
CA ASP A 382 -3.83 -18.67 9.51
C ASP A 382 -3.42 -18.29 8.09
N ARG A 383 -2.15 -18.50 7.77
CA ARG A 383 -1.55 -18.15 6.48
C ARG A 383 -0.75 -19.31 5.96
N ARG A 384 -0.99 -19.70 4.71
CA ARG A 384 -0.16 -20.64 3.97
C ARG A 384 0.54 -19.90 2.85
N THR A 385 1.85 -20.06 2.74
CA THR A 385 2.67 -19.47 1.69
C THR A 385 3.43 -20.57 0.96
N GLU A 386 3.40 -20.49 -0.36
CA GLU A 386 4.06 -21.44 -1.26
C GLU A 386 4.76 -20.66 -2.36
N GLU A 387 5.99 -21.01 -2.66
CA GLU A 387 6.78 -20.48 -3.76
C GLU A 387 7.27 -21.64 -4.60
N PHE A 388 7.39 -21.45 -5.91
CA PHE A 388 7.86 -22.48 -6.83
C PHE A 388 8.60 -21.84 -8.00
N ARG A 389 9.74 -22.42 -8.37
CA ARG A 389 10.53 -22.02 -9.52
C ARG A 389 10.71 -23.18 -10.48
N ASP A 390 10.55 -22.90 -11.78
CA ASP A 390 10.87 -23.85 -12.84
C ASP A 390 11.75 -23.18 -13.91
N GLY A 391 12.47 -23.98 -14.66
CA GLY A 391 13.36 -23.44 -15.68
C GLY A 391 13.84 -24.48 -16.70
N LEU A 392 13.90 -24.05 -17.95
CA LEU A 392 14.32 -24.85 -19.07
C LEU A 392 15.29 -24.06 -19.96
N SER A 393 16.41 -24.65 -20.33
CA SER A 393 17.31 -24.09 -21.35
C SER A 393 17.27 -24.96 -22.58
N THR A 394 17.05 -24.33 -23.72
CA THR A 394 17.02 -24.99 -25.04
C THR A 394 18.22 -24.50 -25.88
N ASP A 395 19.08 -25.40 -26.31
CA ASP A 395 20.10 -25.15 -27.33
C ASP A 395 19.40 -24.95 -28.68
N LEU A 396 19.45 -23.73 -29.21
CA LEU A 396 18.74 -23.36 -30.45
C LEU A 396 19.35 -23.98 -31.71
N ALA A 397 20.57 -24.52 -31.64
CA ALA A 397 21.21 -25.19 -32.79
C ALA A 397 20.86 -26.67 -32.86
N SER A 398 20.75 -27.36 -31.73
CA SER A 398 20.48 -28.79 -31.65
C SER A 398 19.06 -29.13 -31.24
N GLY A 399 18.34 -28.21 -30.60
CA GLY A 399 17.05 -28.44 -29.97
C GLY A 399 17.14 -29.23 -28.65
N THR A 400 18.36 -29.44 -28.13
CA THR A 400 18.56 -30.16 -26.88
C THR A 400 18.09 -29.29 -25.69
N GLN A 401 17.31 -29.92 -24.80
CA GLN A 401 16.78 -29.25 -23.62
C GLN A 401 17.44 -29.73 -22.34
N THR A 402 17.61 -28.85 -21.37
CA THR A 402 18.07 -29.15 -20.03
C THR A 402 17.35 -28.28 -19.00
N ASN A 403 17.01 -28.88 -17.87
CA ASN A 403 16.48 -28.17 -16.69
C ASN A 403 17.59 -27.72 -15.72
N VAL A 404 18.86 -27.76 -16.14
CA VAL A 404 19.99 -27.26 -15.37
C VAL A 404 20.35 -25.86 -15.83
N LEU A 405 20.07 -24.85 -15.01
CA LEU A 405 20.36 -23.44 -15.29
C LEU A 405 21.33 -22.89 -14.26
N LEU A 406 22.50 -22.39 -14.69
CA LEU A 406 23.54 -21.81 -13.81
C LEU A 406 23.96 -22.74 -12.64
N GLY A 407 23.76 -24.05 -12.81
CA GLY A 407 24.09 -25.05 -11.82
C GLY A 407 22.94 -25.47 -10.90
N GLU A 408 21.82 -24.76 -10.95
CA GLU A 408 20.56 -25.16 -10.29
C GLU A 408 19.84 -26.20 -11.15
N VAL A 409 19.21 -27.19 -10.50
CA VAL A 409 18.38 -28.21 -11.16
C VAL A 409 16.92 -27.90 -10.89
N PHE A 410 16.16 -27.59 -11.90
CA PHE A 410 14.75 -27.23 -11.78
C PHE A 410 13.82 -28.45 -11.91
N PRO A 411 12.60 -28.45 -11.31
CA PRO A 411 12.03 -27.36 -10.51
C PRO A 411 12.57 -27.33 -9.07
N LEU A 412 12.47 -26.18 -8.39
CA LEU A 412 12.94 -26.02 -7.02
C LEU A 412 12.08 -25.02 -6.21
N ARG A 413 12.38 -24.95 -4.89
CA ARG A 413 11.81 -23.96 -3.96
C ARG A 413 12.93 -23.27 -3.19
N ASP A 414 12.87 -21.96 -3.05
CA ASP A 414 13.84 -21.18 -2.26
C ASP A 414 13.57 -21.29 -0.75
N PHE A 415 12.38 -21.71 -0.34
CA PHE A 415 12.01 -22.05 1.04
C PHE A 415 10.89 -23.08 1.05
N PRO A 416 10.73 -23.85 2.14
CA PRO A 416 9.67 -24.86 2.23
C PRO A 416 8.30 -24.19 2.28
N ILE A 417 7.25 -24.87 1.82
CA ILE A 417 5.87 -24.45 2.06
C ILE A 417 5.73 -24.07 3.54
N SER A 418 5.22 -22.89 3.82
CA SER A 418 5.19 -22.33 5.15
C SER A 418 3.76 -22.11 5.63
N GLU A 419 3.44 -22.63 6.81
CA GLU A 419 2.18 -22.37 7.52
C GLU A 419 2.49 -21.46 8.70
N THR A 420 1.77 -20.33 8.82
CA THR A 420 1.94 -19.37 9.90
C THR A 420 0.60 -19.16 10.60
N THR A 421 0.58 -19.38 11.91
CA THR A 421 -0.61 -19.12 12.74
C THR A 421 -0.33 -17.95 13.68
N GLU A 422 -1.19 -16.94 13.65
CA GLU A 422 -1.16 -15.79 14.54
C GLU A 422 -2.39 -15.78 15.41
N THR A 423 -2.21 -15.62 16.73
CA THR A 423 -3.30 -15.45 17.68
C THR A 423 -3.01 -14.25 18.56
N ALA A 424 -4.03 -13.42 18.81
CA ALA A 424 -3.83 -12.23 19.62
C ALA A 424 -5.04 -11.87 20.46
N ALA A 425 -4.78 -11.15 21.55
CA ALA A 425 -5.79 -10.51 22.37
C ALA A 425 -5.33 -9.11 22.75
N PHE A 426 -6.23 -8.13 22.70
CA PHE A 426 -5.94 -6.78 23.17
C PHE A 426 -7.03 -6.21 24.05
N ILE A 427 -6.64 -5.23 24.85
CA ILE A 427 -7.52 -4.36 25.62
C ILE A 427 -7.09 -2.91 25.44
N GLU A 428 -8.05 -2.03 25.24
CA GLU A 428 -7.83 -0.58 25.13
C GLU A 428 -8.87 0.14 26.02
N ASP A 429 -8.44 1.14 26.79
CA ASP A 429 -9.36 2.04 27.49
C ASP A 429 -9.08 3.49 27.10
N THR A 430 -10.13 4.19 26.61
CA THR A 430 -10.09 5.63 26.40
C THR A 430 -10.82 6.30 27.55
N ILE A 431 -10.06 7.04 28.36
CA ILE A 431 -10.51 7.71 29.57
C ILE A 431 -10.59 9.21 29.31
N SER A 432 -11.77 9.81 29.48
CA SER A 432 -11.96 11.26 29.33
C SER A 432 -12.31 11.89 30.68
N VAL A 433 -11.55 12.94 31.06
CA VAL A 433 -11.71 13.67 32.32
C VAL A 433 -11.50 15.17 32.04
N GLY A 434 -12.58 15.95 32.02
CA GLY A 434 -12.51 17.36 31.66
C GLY A 434 -11.89 17.54 30.27
N ASP A 435 -10.78 18.29 30.18
CA ASP A 435 -10.06 18.55 28.93
C ASP A 435 -9.00 17.49 28.58
N TRP A 436 -8.90 16.42 29.37
CA TRP A 436 -7.93 15.35 29.19
C TRP A 436 -8.59 14.12 28.58
N THR A 437 -7.92 13.51 27.59
CA THR A 437 -8.21 12.17 27.10
C THR A 437 -6.96 11.32 27.18
N VAL A 438 -7.03 10.17 27.85
CA VAL A 438 -5.95 9.20 27.97
C VAL A 438 -6.36 7.92 27.28
N VAL A 439 -5.54 7.45 26.34
CA VAL A 439 -5.72 6.17 25.64
C VAL A 439 -4.64 5.23 26.11
N ALA A 440 -5.01 4.13 26.75
CA ALA A 440 -4.10 3.08 27.17
C ALA A 440 -4.49 1.76 26.53
N ALA A 441 -3.56 1.10 25.85
CA ALA A 441 -3.80 -0.20 25.24
C ALA A 441 -2.64 -1.15 25.50
N ILE A 442 -2.96 -2.42 25.54
CA ILE A 442 -1.98 -3.52 25.58
C ILE A 442 -2.50 -4.68 24.74
N ARG A 443 -1.64 -5.25 23.94
CA ARG A 443 -1.90 -6.42 23.13
C ARG A 443 -0.87 -7.50 23.41
N ALA A 444 -1.29 -8.74 23.42
CA ALA A 444 -0.44 -9.92 23.49
C ALA A 444 -0.66 -10.74 22.21
N ASP A 445 0.45 -11.06 21.53
CA ASP A 445 0.49 -11.81 20.29
C ASP A 445 1.26 -13.12 20.49
N ARG A 446 0.86 -14.16 19.78
CA ARG A 446 1.62 -15.37 19.57
C ARG A 446 1.67 -15.68 18.08
N TYR A 447 2.86 -15.96 17.59
CA TYR A 447 3.19 -16.28 16.22
C TYR A 447 3.85 -17.65 16.16
N ASP A 448 3.30 -18.57 15.37
CA ASP A 448 3.85 -19.91 15.14
C ASP A 448 4.14 -20.09 13.65
N LEU A 449 5.41 -20.35 13.29
CA LEU A 449 5.84 -20.69 11.94
C LEU A 449 6.14 -22.18 11.85
N SER A 450 5.38 -22.89 11.06
CA SER A 450 5.46 -24.33 10.84
C SER A 450 5.76 -24.65 9.36
N PRO A 451 7.04 -24.81 8.98
CA PRO A 451 7.40 -25.21 7.61
C PRO A 451 6.96 -26.64 7.28
N ARG A 452 6.57 -26.85 6.01
CA ARG A 452 6.13 -28.14 5.43
C ARG A 452 6.98 -28.46 4.21
N PRO A 453 8.23 -28.92 4.39
CA PRO A 453 9.08 -29.28 3.27
C PRO A 453 8.46 -30.44 2.49
N ASP A 454 8.35 -30.29 1.19
CA ASP A 454 7.90 -31.29 0.24
C ASP A 454 9.08 -31.96 -0.50
N SER A 455 8.78 -32.87 -1.44
CA SER A 455 9.82 -33.55 -2.21
C SER A 455 10.69 -32.60 -3.02
N THR A 456 10.09 -31.57 -3.62
CA THR A 456 10.81 -30.57 -4.42
C THR A 456 11.88 -29.85 -3.59
N TYR A 457 11.51 -29.36 -2.39
CA TYR A 457 12.46 -28.73 -1.49
C TYR A 457 13.54 -29.68 -0.98
N LEU A 458 13.15 -30.90 -0.59
CA LEU A 458 14.07 -31.89 0.00
C LEU A 458 15.04 -32.49 -1.01
N GLU A 459 14.73 -32.53 -2.29
CA GLU A 459 15.65 -32.98 -3.35
C GLU A 459 16.85 -32.05 -3.47
N ASP A 460 16.64 -30.73 -3.36
CA ASP A 460 17.71 -29.73 -3.45
C ASP A 460 18.43 -29.50 -2.12
N TYR A 461 17.70 -29.53 -1.00
CA TYR A 461 18.23 -29.20 0.33
C TYR A 461 18.04 -30.31 1.37
N PRO A 462 18.50 -31.56 1.09
CA PRO A 462 18.24 -32.71 1.97
C PRO A 462 18.92 -32.61 3.34
N SER A 463 19.91 -31.74 3.50
CA SER A 463 20.69 -31.60 4.74
C SER A 463 20.36 -30.32 5.51
N TYR A 464 19.46 -29.47 5.00
CA TYR A 464 19.13 -28.23 5.68
C TYR A 464 18.10 -28.50 6.77
N GLU A 465 18.37 -27.94 7.95
CA GLU A 465 17.42 -27.93 9.03
C GLU A 465 16.40 -26.80 8.79
N VAL A 466 15.12 -27.18 8.68
CA VAL A 466 14.05 -26.19 8.53
C VAL A 466 13.74 -25.56 9.87
N VAL A 467 13.67 -24.23 9.88
CA VAL A 467 13.46 -23.42 11.06
C VAL A 467 11.97 -23.33 11.40
N ARG A 468 11.62 -23.72 12.63
CA ARG A 468 10.32 -23.49 13.26
C ARG A 468 10.46 -22.37 14.26
N LEU A 469 9.49 -21.45 14.28
CA LEU A 469 9.49 -20.36 15.23
C LEU A 469 8.20 -20.38 16.06
N ASP A 470 8.32 -20.11 17.36
CA ASP A 470 7.20 -19.87 18.29
C ASP A 470 7.54 -18.59 19.05
N GLU A 471 7.06 -17.46 18.57
CA GLU A 471 7.35 -16.14 19.07
C GLU A 471 6.14 -15.57 19.81
N SER A 472 6.39 -14.75 20.82
CA SER A 472 5.33 -14.03 21.52
C SER A 472 5.79 -12.64 21.90
N ASP A 473 4.89 -11.67 21.81
CA ASP A 473 5.17 -10.29 22.16
C ASP A 473 4.03 -9.66 22.95
N VAL A 474 4.36 -8.58 23.66
CA VAL A 474 3.40 -7.73 24.35
C VAL A 474 3.62 -6.29 23.97
N SER A 475 2.70 -5.72 23.22
CA SER A 475 2.77 -4.38 22.65
C SER A 475 1.91 -3.39 23.45
N PRO A 476 2.50 -2.56 24.34
CA PRO A 476 1.80 -1.46 25.02
C PRO A 476 1.69 -0.21 24.13
N LYS A 477 0.65 0.59 24.39
CA LYS A 477 0.43 1.92 23.82
C LYS A 477 -0.12 2.84 24.90
N LEU A 478 0.37 4.07 24.97
CA LEU A 478 -0.13 5.10 25.85
C LEU A 478 -0.20 6.44 25.11
N GLY A 479 -1.39 7.01 24.97
CA GLY A 479 -1.63 8.31 24.40
C GLY A 479 -2.29 9.25 25.41
N VAL A 480 -1.92 10.52 25.38
CA VAL A 480 -2.55 11.57 26.18
C VAL A 480 -2.85 12.75 25.28
N ILE A 481 -4.09 13.22 25.29
CA ILE A 481 -4.53 14.43 24.59
C ILE A 481 -4.99 15.43 25.63
N TYR A 482 -4.58 16.68 25.48
CA TYR A 482 -5.04 17.80 26.28
C TYR A 482 -5.65 18.89 25.41
N GLY A 483 -6.93 19.17 25.62
CA GLY A 483 -7.65 20.28 25.00
C GLY A 483 -7.28 21.61 25.68
N VAL A 484 -6.35 22.35 25.07
CA VAL A 484 -5.89 23.65 25.60
C VAL A 484 -7.00 24.71 25.50
N THR A 485 -7.75 24.67 24.41
CA THR A 485 -8.95 25.46 24.14
C THR A 485 -9.88 24.65 23.25
N PRO A 486 -11.14 25.03 23.02
CA PRO A 486 -12.04 24.33 22.11
C PRO A 486 -11.50 24.14 20.66
N GLY A 487 -10.48 24.91 20.28
CA GLY A 487 -9.87 24.83 18.95
C GLY A 487 -8.39 24.43 18.96
N ILE A 488 -7.81 24.05 20.10
CA ILE A 488 -6.39 23.69 20.20
C ILE A 488 -6.23 22.44 21.07
N ASP A 489 -5.64 21.40 20.47
CA ASP A 489 -5.25 20.19 21.16
C ASP A 489 -3.73 20.00 21.08
N VAL A 490 -3.15 19.41 22.12
CA VAL A 490 -1.81 18.86 22.12
C VAL A 490 -1.90 17.39 22.53
N TYR A 491 -1.03 16.57 21.94
CA TYR A 491 -0.97 15.15 22.32
C TYR A 491 0.46 14.67 22.44
N ILE A 492 0.63 13.61 23.23
CA ILE A 492 1.83 12.79 23.26
C ILE A 492 1.40 11.32 23.21
N GLN A 493 2.12 10.52 22.44
CA GLN A 493 1.91 9.08 22.35
C GLN A 493 3.24 8.36 22.49
N TYR A 494 3.22 7.25 23.21
CA TYR A 494 4.18 6.17 23.16
C TYR A 494 3.49 4.94 22.55
N SER A 495 4.18 4.23 21.67
CA SER A 495 3.71 2.97 21.12
C SER A 495 4.88 2.01 20.90
N HIS A 496 4.70 0.78 21.33
CA HIS A 496 5.58 -0.33 21.02
C HIS A 496 5.08 -1.04 19.78
N GLY A 497 6.02 -1.51 18.94
CA GLY A 497 5.76 -2.34 17.77
C GLY A 497 6.68 -3.54 17.74
N PHE A 498 6.22 -4.63 17.16
CA PHE A 498 7.07 -5.80 16.89
C PHE A 498 6.76 -6.39 15.51
N ARG A 499 7.69 -7.21 15.02
CA ARG A 499 7.50 -8.04 13.83
C ARG A 499 8.22 -9.35 14.03
N ALA A 500 7.46 -10.45 13.98
CA ALA A 500 8.04 -11.81 13.99
C ALA A 500 8.89 -12.04 12.73
N PRO A 501 9.95 -12.85 12.81
CA PRO A 501 10.78 -13.16 11.64
C PRO A 501 9.94 -13.81 10.54
N PRO A 502 9.98 -13.30 9.31
CA PRO A 502 9.20 -13.87 8.21
C PRO A 502 9.76 -15.23 7.80
N TYR A 503 8.86 -16.09 7.32
CA TYR A 503 9.19 -17.44 6.83
C TYR A 503 10.34 -17.44 5.83
N SER A 504 10.40 -16.44 4.93
CA SER A 504 11.44 -16.31 3.91
C SER A 504 12.81 -15.99 4.52
N ASP A 505 12.88 -15.10 5.52
CA ASP A 505 14.15 -14.79 6.18
C ASP A 505 14.64 -15.94 7.07
N ALA A 506 13.71 -16.66 7.72
CA ALA A 506 14.04 -17.78 8.57
C ALA A 506 14.53 -19.02 7.78
N ASN A 507 13.91 -19.30 6.61
CA ASN A 507 14.07 -20.56 5.89
C ASN A 507 14.65 -20.43 4.48
N ILE A 508 15.14 -19.27 4.05
CA ILE A 508 15.73 -19.13 2.72
C ILE A 508 16.85 -20.14 2.47
N SER A 509 16.78 -20.85 1.36
CA SER A 509 17.69 -21.94 0.96
C SER A 509 17.97 -21.81 -0.53
N LEU A 510 18.77 -20.84 -0.91
CA LEU A 510 19.11 -20.56 -2.31
C LEU A 510 20.58 -20.92 -2.56
N GLU A 511 20.83 -21.72 -3.59
CA GLU A 511 22.19 -22.07 -4.00
C GLU A 511 22.39 -21.79 -5.49
N LEU A 512 23.39 -20.96 -5.82
CA LEU A 512 23.80 -20.66 -7.20
C LEU A 512 25.21 -21.18 -7.43
N PRO A 513 25.40 -22.46 -7.80
CA PRO A 513 26.71 -23.10 -7.91
C PRO A 513 27.64 -22.41 -8.91
N PHE A 514 27.10 -21.92 -10.03
CA PHE A 514 27.89 -21.22 -11.05
C PHE A 514 28.53 -19.93 -10.52
N PHE A 515 27.88 -19.25 -9.60
CA PHE A 515 28.39 -18.02 -8.99
C PHE A 515 29.11 -18.27 -7.66
N GLY A 516 29.12 -19.52 -7.19
CA GLY A 516 29.75 -19.89 -5.92
C GLY A 516 29.13 -19.19 -4.72
N TYR A 517 27.77 -19.02 -4.70
CA TYR A 517 27.10 -18.39 -3.58
C TYR A 517 25.93 -19.23 -3.08
N ARG A 518 25.63 -19.12 -1.78
CA ARG A 518 24.59 -19.87 -1.09
C ARG A 518 23.93 -19.02 0.00
N ALA A 519 22.62 -18.94 0.02
CA ALA A 519 21.84 -18.45 1.16
C ALA A 519 21.42 -19.64 2.04
N ILE A 520 21.52 -19.47 3.35
CA ILE A 520 21.22 -20.52 4.33
C ILE A 520 20.20 -20.06 5.36
N PRO A 521 19.35 -20.97 5.88
CA PRO A 521 18.41 -20.69 6.97
C PRO A 521 19.10 -20.11 8.21
N ASN A 522 18.33 -19.35 9.02
CA ASN A 522 18.80 -18.85 10.29
C ASN A 522 17.82 -19.19 11.43
N PRO A 523 18.14 -20.18 12.28
CA PRO A 523 17.31 -20.53 13.42
C PRO A 523 17.39 -19.55 14.59
N ASP A 524 18.35 -18.63 14.59
CA ASP A 524 18.62 -17.70 15.68
C ASP A 524 17.99 -16.30 15.43
N LEU A 525 17.16 -16.16 14.39
CA LEU A 525 16.44 -14.92 14.15
C LEU A 525 15.48 -14.59 15.28
N LYS A 526 15.53 -13.34 15.72
CA LYS A 526 14.62 -12.77 16.71
C LYS A 526 13.60 -11.87 16.06
N SER A 527 12.48 -11.64 16.74
CA SER A 527 11.53 -10.61 16.37
C SER A 527 12.17 -9.22 16.34
N GLU A 528 11.82 -8.42 15.33
CA GLU A 528 12.14 -6.98 15.33
C GLU A 528 11.21 -6.27 16.33
N SER A 529 11.71 -5.25 17.01
CA SER A 529 10.90 -4.40 17.87
C SER A 529 11.09 -2.92 17.57
N SER A 530 10.15 -2.10 18.01
CA SER A 530 10.27 -0.64 17.89
C SER A 530 9.61 0.07 19.07
N ASP A 531 10.23 1.17 19.50
CA ASP A 531 9.69 2.08 20.51
C ASP A 531 9.54 3.48 19.93
N GLY A 532 8.29 3.90 19.70
CA GLY A 532 7.95 5.16 19.06
C GLY A 532 7.35 6.19 20.02
N PHE A 533 7.81 7.44 19.87
CA PHE A 533 7.24 8.61 20.52
C PHE A 533 6.77 9.61 19.47
N ASP A 534 5.53 10.11 19.64
CA ASP A 534 4.92 11.15 18.82
C ASP A 534 4.43 12.27 19.74
N ILE A 535 4.75 13.53 19.41
CA ILE A 535 4.24 14.71 20.08
C ILE A 535 3.61 15.61 19.04
N GLY A 536 2.33 15.93 19.19
CA GLY A 536 1.62 16.70 18.18
C GLY A 536 0.84 17.87 18.76
N PHE A 537 0.65 18.85 17.89
CA PHE A 537 -0.17 20.04 18.07
C PHE A 537 -1.19 20.12 16.96
N ARG A 538 -2.46 20.38 17.28
CA ARG A 538 -3.55 20.57 16.33
C ARG A 538 -4.29 21.85 16.67
N TRP A 539 -4.52 22.64 15.65
CA TRP A 539 -5.33 23.85 15.73
C TRP A 539 -6.48 23.79 14.75
N HIS A 540 -7.67 24.15 15.22
CA HIS A 540 -8.91 24.17 14.47
C HIS A 540 -9.57 25.55 14.59
N GLY A 541 -9.59 26.29 13.54
CA GLY A 541 -10.39 27.50 13.41
C GLY A 541 -11.60 27.25 12.52
N VAL A 542 -12.45 28.25 12.39
CA VAL A 542 -13.69 28.16 11.58
C VAL A 542 -13.40 27.92 10.09
N ARG A 543 -12.28 28.42 9.58
CA ARG A 543 -11.90 28.37 8.15
C ARG A 543 -10.49 27.86 7.91
N SER A 544 -9.82 27.47 8.93
CA SER A 544 -8.43 27.05 8.82
C SER A 544 -8.12 26.00 9.87
N SER A 545 -7.22 25.09 9.53
CA SER A 545 -6.67 24.11 10.46
C SER A 545 -5.17 23.96 10.24
N ALA A 546 -4.47 23.56 11.29
CA ALA A 546 -3.04 23.23 11.22
C ALA A 546 -2.74 22.06 12.15
N ARG A 547 -1.79 21.24 11.72
CA ARG A 547 -1.22 20.14 12.52
C ARG A 547 0.30 20.18 12.43
N LEU A 548 0.94 19.82 13.51
CA LEU A 548 2.39 19.67 13.61
C LEU A 548 2.67 18.48 14.49
N SER A 549 3.51 17.55 14.02
CA SER A 549 3.92 16.37 14.77
C SER A 549 5.43 16.23 14.71
N PHE A 550 6.02 15.91 15.86
CA PHE A 550 7.42 15.49 16.01
C PHE A 550 7.41 14.02 16.40
N PHE A 551 8.22 13.23 15.75
CA PHE A 551 8.31 11.81 16.03
C PHE A 551 9.75 11.35 16.18
N ARG A 552 9.92 10.29 16.97
CA ARG A 552 11.18 9.55 17.08
C ARG A 552 10.83 8.09 17.35
N THR A 553 11.37 7.20 16.54
CA THR A 553 11.20 5.76 16.69
C THR A 553 12.57 5.10 16.66
N GLU A 554 12.84 4.27 17.65
CA GLU A 554 14.00 3.38 17.73
C GLU A 554 13.54 1.97 17.35
N TYR A 555 14.34 1.29 16.55
CA TYR A 555 14.08 -0.07 16.07
C TYR A 555 15.26 -0.94 16.48
N ASP A 556 14.96 -2.02 17.19
CA ASP A 556 15.94 -2.99 17.65
C ASP A 556 15.78 -4.33 16.94
N ASP A 557 16.88 -5.09 16.83
CA ASP A 557 16.93 -6.40 16.18
C ASP A 557 16.35 -6.39 14.73
N PHE A 558 16.56 -5.30 13.98
CA PHE A 558 16.07 -5.15 12.63
C PHE A 558 16.64 -6.25 11.72
N ILE A 559 15.80 -6.96 10.95
CA ILE A 559 16.25 -8.06 10.09
C ILE A 559 16.74 -7.51 8.76
N GLU A 560 18.05 -7.67 8.49
CA GLU A 560 18.63 -7.47 7.16
C GLU A 560 18.72 -8.83 6.46
N SER A 561 18.05 -8.93 5.32
CA SER A 561 17.99 -10.17 4.54
C SER A 561 19.32 -10.43 3.83
N LYS A 562 19.78 -11.66 3.82
CA LYS A 562 20.90 -12.16 2.99
C LYS A 562 22.20 -11.39 3.20
N ILE A 563 22.63 -11.17 4.45
CA ILE A 563 23.94 -10.57 4.76
C ILE A 563 25.04 -11.52 4.33
N ASN A 564 26.07 -10.96 3.67
CA ASN A 564 27.25 -11.69 3.25
C ASN A 564 28.14 -12.07 4.45
N LEU A 565 28.28 -13.37 4.73
CA LEU A 565 29.09 -13.93 5.81
C LEU A 565 30.53 -14.23 5.40
N GLY A 566 30.86 -14.05 4.12
CA GLY A 566 32.17 -14.39 3.57
C GLY A 566 32.23 -15.81 2.98
N LEU A 567 33.45 -16.21 2.63
CA LEU A 567 33.70 -17.49 1.99
C LEU A 567 33.70 -18.65 3.02
N ASP A 568 32.89 -19.64 2.78
CA ASP A 568 32.96 -20.92 3.51
C ASP A 568 34.19 -21.72 3.04
N PRO A 569 35.17 -21.99 3.93
CA PRO A 569 36.39 -22.68 3.54
C PRO A 569 36.17 -24.15 3.19
N VAL A 570 35.03 -24.75 3.54
CA VAL A 570 34.71 -26.15 3.30
C VAL A 570 34.06 -26.33 1.93
N SER A 571 33.03 -25.56 1.61
CA SER A 571 32.30 -25.64 0.34
C SER A 571 32.91 -24.77 -0.76
N GLY A 572 33.65 -23.71 -0.39
CA GLY A 572 34.14 -22.70 -1.33
C GLY A 572 33.06 -21.71 -1.81
N PHE A 573 31.85 -21.73 -1.22
CA PHE A 573 30.77 -20.79 -1.52
C PHE A 573 30.86 -19.55 -0.64
N THR A 574 30.47 -18.41 -1.17
CA THR A 574 30.14 -17.24 -0.36
C THR A 574 28.79 -17.49 0.30
N LEU A 575 28.75 -17.45 1.63
CA LEU A 575 27.53 -17.66 2.39
C LEU A 575 26.77 -16.36 2.61
N PHE A 576 25.46 -16.43 2.50
CA PHE A 576 24.52 -15.37 2.83
C PHE A 576 23.50 -15.90 3.86
N GLN A 577 23.11 -15.05 4.79
CA GLN A 577 22.12 -15.39 5.82
C GLN A 577 21.38 -14.14 6.26
N SER A 578 20.07 -14.22 6.45
CA SER A 578 19.31 -13.14 7.09
C SER A 578 19.67 -13.05 8.56
N ARG A 579 19.92 -11.86 9.07
CA ARG A 579 20.34 -11.62 10.47
C ARG A 579 19.68 -10.40 11.06
N ASN A 580 19.47 -10.44 12.36
CA ASN A 580 19.18 -9.23 13.11
C ASN A 580 20.43 -8.35 13.08
N ILE A 581 20.25 -7.11 12.69
CA ILE A 581 21.24 -6.05 12.78
C ILE A 581 20.87 -5.12 13.92
N ASP A 582 21.81 -4.29 14.23
CA ASP A 582 21.83 -3.40 15.36
C ASP A 582 20.67 -2.39 15.38
N THR A 583 20.65 -1.56 16.43
CA THR A 583 19.64 -0.52 16.64
C THR A 583 19.65 0.53 15.55
N THR A 584 18.49 0.85 15.00
CA THR A 584 18.30 1.97 14.09
C THR A 584 17.33 2.99 14.68
N GLU A 585 17.49 4.26 14.31
CA GLU A 585 16.65 5.34 14.81
C GLU A 585 16.16 6.22 13.65
N ILE A 586 14.88 6.55 13.66
CA ILE A 586 14.29 7.52 12.72
C ILE A 586 13.58 8.60 13.52
N GLU A 587 13.94 9.86 13.26
CA GLU A 587 13.29 11.02 13.87
C GLU A 587 12.92 12.05 12.81
N GLY A 588 11.87 12.84 13.08
CA GLY A 588 11.44 13.84 12.11
C GLY A 588 10.31 14.71 12.55
N VAL A 589 9.84 15.52 11.60
CA VAL A 589 8.73 16.44 11.76
C VAL A 589 7.79 16.39 10.56
N GLU A 590 6.50 16.42 10.84
CA GLU A 590 5.42 16.48 9.86
C GLU A 590 4.53 17.66 10.17
N ALA A 591 4.15 18.43 9.14
CA ALA A 591 3.26 19.56 9.26
C ALA A 591 2.18 19.50 8.17
N GLY A 592 0.99 19.97 8.51
CA GLY A 592 -0.11 20.12 7.56
C GLY A 592 -0.96 21.32 7.92
N TRP A 593 -1.49 22.00 6.93
CA TRP A 593 -2.42 23.11 7.14
C TRP A 593 -3.39 23.23 5.98
N THR A 594 -4.54 23.78 6.27
CA THR A 594 -5.52 24.19 5.26
C THR A 594 -6.19 25.47 5.67
N SER A 595 -6.57 26.29 4.71
CA SER A 595 -7.27 27.55 4.94
C SER A 595 -8.22 27.86 3.80
N ARG A 596 -9.41 28.40 4.14
CA ARG A 596 -10.39 28.92 3.19
C ARG A 596 -10.57 30.43 3.42
N PHE A 597 -10.63 31.22 2.34
CA PHE A 597 -10.75 32.65 2.42
C PHE A 597 -11.48 33.24 1.21
N GLY A 598 -11.71 34.56 1.25
CA GLY A 598 -12.47 35.23 0.22
C GLY A 598 -13.99 35.20 0.46
N ASN A 599 -14.73 35.84 -0.46
CA ASN A 599 -16.18 35.82 -0.41
C ASN A 599 -16.68 34.39 -0.73
N ASN A 600 -17.60 33.88 0.10
CA ASN A 600 -18.10 32.51 -0.02
C ASN A 600 -16.98 31.45 -0.06
N GLU A 601 -15.83 31.68 0.64
CA GLU A 601 -14.71 30.75 0.71
C GLU A 601 -14.15 30.36 -0.66
N SER A 602 -14.24 31.26 -1.63
CA SER A 602 -13.88 31.00 -3.02
C SER A 602 -12.40 30.64 -3.25
N PHE A 603 -11.54 30.88 -2.26
CA PHE A 603 -10.12 30.52 -2.33
C PHE A 603 -9.75 29.53 -1.23
N GLY A 604 -8.91 28.56 -1.56
CA GLY A 604 -8.29 27.62 -0.63
C GLY A 604 -6.78 27.67 -0.73
N PHE A 605 -6.13 27.47 0.39
CA PHE A 605 -4.71 27.21 0.49
C PHE A 605 -4.49 26.00 1.40
N ASP A 606 -3.78 25.00 0.90
CA ASP A 606 -3.42 23.80 1.63
C ASP A 606 -1.92 23.54 1.51
N GLY A 607 -1.36 22.82 2.47
CA GLY A 607 0.01 22.41 2.40
C GLY A 607 0.34 21.34 3.40
N SER A 608 1.40 20.60 3.09
CA SER A 608 2.00 19.60 3.95
C SER A 608 3.51 19.62 3.78
N ALA A 609 4.24 19.26 4.83
CA ALA A 609 5.69 19.16 4.80
C ALA A 609 6.16 18.01 5.68
N TYR A 610 7.25 17.40 5.25
CA TYR A 610 7.91 16.28 5.92
C TYR A 610 9.41 16.47 5.90
N TYR A 611 10.04 16.21 7.03
CA TYR A 611 11.48 16.07 7.16
C TYR A 611 11.78 14.95 8.14
N ALA A 612 12.63 14.01 7.74
CA ALA A 612 13.13 12.99 8.63
C ALA A 612 14.60 12.68 8.37
N ARG A 613 15.21 12.05 9.34
CA ARG A 613 16.52 11.41 9.21
C ARG A 613 16.49 10.08 9.94
N GLY A 614 17.17 9.11 9.35
CA GLY A 614 17.35 7.78 9.89
C GLY A 614 18.83 7.45 9.98
N ASP A 615 19.23 6.78 11.07
CA ASP A 615 20.59 6.37 11.33
C ASP A 615 20.64 4.95 11.89
N ASN A 616 21.58 4.16 11.41
CA ASN A 616 22.06 2.98 12.10
C ASN A 616 22.96 3.44 13.25
N LYS A 617 22.60 3.16 14.48
CA LYS A 617 23.28 3.69 15.70
C LYS A 617 24.66 3.06 15.93
N ASP A 618 24.86 1.85 15.43
CA ASP A 618 26.11 1.11 15.64
C ASP A 618 27.17 1.48 14.60
N SER A 619 26.78 1.60 13.34
CA SER A 619 27.69 2.03 12.27
C SER A 619 27.78 3.56 12.13
N GLY A 620 26.79 4.30 12.62
CA GLY A 620 26.66 5.74 12.42
C GLY A 620 26.31 6.12 10.96
N GLN A 621 25.95 5.14 10.13
CA GLN A 621 25.58 5.36 8.74
C GLN A 621 24.11 5.75 8.59
N PRO A 622 23.78 6.62 7.62
CA PRO A 622 22.38 6.95 7.31
C PRO A 622 21.60 5.74 6.80
N LEU A 623 20.27 5.73 7.05
CA LEU A 623 19.36 4.77 6.44
C LEU A 623 18.91 5.25 5.05
N ASN A 624 19.26 4.51 4.01
CA ASN A 624 18.87 4.82 2.64
C ASN A 624 17.36 4.68 2.38
N SER A 625 16.61 4.05 3.27
CA SER A 625 15.15 3.93 3.17
C SER A 625 14.39 5.22 3.53
N VAL A 626 15.03 6.16 4.26
CA VAL A 626 14.46 7.47 4.57
C VAL A 626 14.66 8.40 3.39
N GLY A 627 13.57 8.99 2.89
CA GLY A 627 13.62 9.89 1.73
C GLY A 627 14.03 11.33 2.08
N PRO A 628 14.21 12.18 1.05
CA PRO A 628 14.54 13.61 1.22
C PRO A 628 13.39 14.39 1.87
N ALA A 629 13.71 15.58 2.37
CA ALA A 629 12.71 16.54 2.81
C ALA A 629 11.77 16.91 1.66
N GLN A 630 10.47 16.97 1.96
CA GLN A 630 9.44 17.26 0.96
C GLN A 630 8.40 18.22 1.49
N ALA A 631 7.91 19.10 0.63
CA ALA A 631 6.76 19.96 0.91
C ALA A 631 5.82 20.00 -0.29
N VAL A 632 4.53 20.00 -0.02
CA VAL A 632 3.47 20.17 -1.02
C VAL A 632 2.67 21.41 -0.65
N LEU A 633 2.47 22.30 -1.62
CA LEU A 633 1.67 23.51 -1.49
C LEU A 633 0.55 23.51 -2.51
N GLY A 634 -0.67 23.71 -2.07
CA GLY A 634 -1.85 23.78 -2.92
C GLY A 634 -2.54 25.13 -2.84
N PHE A 635 -2.95 25.66 -3.97
CA PHE A 635 -3.84 26.80 -4.09
C PHE A 635 -5.06 26.40 -4.90
N SER A 636 -6.25 26.71 -4.41
CA SER A 636 -7.50 26.41 -5.10
C SER A 636 -8.39 27.66 -5.23
N TRP A 637 -9.13 27.70 -6.32
CA TRP A 637 -10.17 28.69 -6.56
C TRP A 637 -11.46 27.97 -7.00
N HIS A 638 -12.60 28.45 -6.48
CA HIS A 638 -13.93 27.99 -6.85
C HIS A 638 -14.76 29.16 -7.39
N SER A 639 -15.52 28.91 -8.46
CA SER A 639 -16.50 29.86 -8.93
C SER A 639 -17.63 30.06 -7.90
N ALA A 640 -18.33 31.19 -7.94
CA ALA A 640 -19.39 31.50 -6.99
C ALA A 640 -20.59 30.51 -7.02
N ASP A 641 -20.78 29.82 -8.15
CA ASP A 641 -21.80 28.79 -8.38
C ASP A 641 -21.26 27.37 -8.17
N GLU A 642 -19.99 27.26 -7.69
CA GLU A 642 -19.28 25.99 -7.48
C GLU A 642 -19.14 25.10 -8.72
N SER A 643 -19.53 25.62 -9.90
CA SER A 643 -19.45 24.84 -11.14
C SER A 643 -18.03 24.65 -11.66
N ARG A 644 -17.08 25.47 -11.21
CA ARG A 644 -15.67 25.44 -11.62
C ARG A 644 -14.75 25.45 -10.43
N GLN A 645 -13.74 24.60 -10.49
CA GLN A 645 -12.64 24.59 -9.55
C GLN A 645 -11.32 24.58 -10.32
N LEU A 646 -10.40 25.46 -9.94
CA LEU A 646 -9.01 25.46 -10.40
C LEU A 646 -8.11 25.16 -9.21
N ARG A 647 -7.17 24.22 -9.35
CA ARG A 647 -6.20 23.86 -8.31
C ARG A 647 -4.80 23.85 -8.91
N LEU A 648 -3.89 24.56 -8.28
CA LEU A 648 -2.45 24.53 -8.56
C LEU A 648 -1.77 23.85 -7.38
N LYS A 649 -1.02 22.77 -7.64
CA LYS A 649 -0.19 22.11 -6.64
C LYS A 649 1.27 22.22 -7.00
N GLY A 650 2.13 22.47 -6.02
CA GLY A 650 3.58 22.46 -6.15
C GLY A 650 4.18 21.48 -5.17
N THR A 651 4.95 20.53 -5.68
CA THR A 651 5.75 19.59 -4.88
C THR A 651 7.20 20.05 -4.91
N PHE A 652 7.79 20.22 -3.73
CA PHE A 652 9.17 20.65 -3.54
C PHE A 652 9.91 19.54 -2.80
N THR A 653 10.96 18.99 -3.43
CA THR A 653 11.77 17.91 -2.87
C THR A 653 13.22 18.41 -2.80
N ASP A 654 13.83 18.27 -1.64
CA ASP A 654 15.23 18.63 -1.45
C ASP A 654 16.19 17.65 -2.14
N ALA A 655 17.43 18.06 -2.35
CA ALA A 655 18.47 17.14 -2.80
C ALA A 655 18.79 16.14 -1.70
N TYR A 656 18.92 14.85 -2.08
CA TYR A 656 19.22 13.82 -1.09
C TYR A 656 20.72 13.65 -0.90
N ASP A 657 21.28 14.33 0.09
CA ASP A 657 22.70 14.32 0.42
C ASP A 657 23.12 13.27 1.44
N ARG A 658 22.16 12.68 2.16
CA ARG A 658 22.37 11.83 3.31
C ARG A 658 22.17 10.35 2.97
N ARG A 659 23.25 9.69 2.51
CA ARG A 659 23.23 8.30 2.02
C ARG A 659 24.33 7.47 2.66
N ASP A 660 24.06 6.20 2.89
CA ASP A 660 25.13 5.22 3.17
C ASP A 660 25.80 4.83 1.85
N GLU A 661 27.03 5.30 1.65
CA GLU A 661 27.90 4.98 0.53
C GLU A 661 29.10 4.11 0.95
N SER A 662 29.03 3.47 2.12
CA SER A 662 30.11 2.64 2.65
C SER A 662 30.44 1.44 1.76
N ARG A 663 29.47 0.95 0.99
CA ARG A 663 29.63 -0.21 0.08
C ARG A 663 29.83 0.19 -1.38
N ALA A 664 29.24 1.30 -1.83
CA ALA A 664 29.33 1.78 -3.21
C ALA A 664 28.89 3.25 -3.30
N GLU A 665 29.40 3.97 -4.30
CA GLU A 665 28.88 5.29 -4.64
C GLU A 665 27.47 5.16 -5.22
N LEU A 666 26.52 5.94 -4.67
CA LEU A 666 25.12 5.92 -5.06
C LEU A 666 24.73 7.14 -5.89
N PHE A 667 23.80 6.94 -6.83
CA PHE A 667 23.20 8.05 -7.58
C PHE A 667 22.55 9.05 -6.63
N LYS A 668 22.74 10.34 -6.95
CA LYS A 668 22.23 11.46 -6.16
C LYS A 668 21.21 12.26 -6.96
N PRO A 669 19.91 12.04 -6.76
CA PRO A 669 18.91 12.89 -7.40
C PRO A 669 19.05 14.34 -6.94
N ALA A 670 18.99 15.26 -7.88
CA ALA A 670 18.97 16.69 -7.59
C ALA A 670 17.62 17.09 -6.98
N GLY A 671 17.63 18.06 -6.08
CA GLY A 671 16.41 18.68 -5.59
C GLY A 671 15.59 19.30 -6.73
N HIS A 672 14.29 19.28 -6.60
CA HIS A 672 13.40 19.73 -7.67
C HIS A 672 12.10 20.36 -7.12
N ALA A 673 11.45 21.10 -8.01
CA ALA A 673 10.09 21.60 -7.81
C ALA A 673 9.25 21.22 -9.04
N VAL A 674 8.10 20.62 -8.81
CA VAL A 674 7.13 20.21 -9.84
C VAL A 674 5.81 20.89 -9.58
N PHE A 675 5.17 21.39 -10.63
CA PHE A 675 3.89 22.08 -10.53
C PHE A 675 2.86 21.39 -11.39
N ASP A 676 1.68 21.14 -10.80
CA ASP A 676 0.55 20.47 -11.44
C ASP A 676 -0.69 21.39 -11.37
N LEU A 677 -1.46 21.44 -12.45
CA LEU A 677 -2.67 22.25 -12.57
C LEU A 677 -3.87 21.34 -12.86
N TYR A 678 -4.92 21.49 -12.08
CA TYR A 678 -6.17 20.75 -12.25
C TYR A 678 -7.35 21.71 -12.42
N LEU A 679 -8.17 21.44 -13.42
CA LEU A 679 -9.45 22.10 -13.66
C LEU A 679 -10.57 21.08 -13.51
N THR A 680 -11.58 21.41 -12.71
CA THR A 680 -12.85 20.68 -12.65
C THR A 680 -13.97 21.59 -13.15
N GLN A 681 -14.78 21.09 -14.09
CA GLN A 681 -15.98 21.74 -14.59
C GLN A 681 -17.18 20.83 -14.34
N ALA A 682 -18.10 21.25 -13.48
CA ALA A 682 -19.38 20.58 -13.33
C ALA A 682 -20.22 20.77 -14.60
N LEU A 683 -20.81 19.69 -15.09
CA LEU A 683 -21.72 19.63 -16.24
C LEU A 683 -23.14 19.35 -15.73
N GLY A 684 -23.66 20.27 -14.91
CA GLY A 684 -24.90 20.09 -14.14
C GLY A 684 -24.66 19.34 -12.82
N ALA A 685 -25.72 18.83 -12.21
CA ALA A 685 -25.68 18.20 -10.87
C ALA A 685 -25.10 16.77 -10.86
N ARG A 686 -24.96 16.15 -12.02
CA ARG A 686 -24.67 14.70 -12.13
C ARG A 686 -23.40 14.36 -12.90
N ALA A 687 -22.73 15.33 -13.48
CA ALA A 687 -21.52 15.07 -14.25
C ALA A 687 -20.46 16.12 -14.01
N ALA A 688 -19.21 15.75 -14.09
CA ALA A 688 -18.06 16.62 -14.02
C ALA A 688 -16.98 16.20 -15.02
N LEU A 689 -16.40 17.18 -15.70
CA LEU A 689 -15.20 17.03 -16.51
C LEU A 689 -14.00 17.51 -15.70
N ARG A 690 -12.92 16.73 -15.67
CA ARG A 690 -11.67 17.12 -15.06
C ARG A 690 -10.53 17.06 -16.06
N VAL A 691 -9.64 18.03 -15.97
CA VAL A 691 -8.43 18.14 -16.80
C VAL A 691 -7.26 18.37 -15.87
N GLY A 692 -6.22 17.57 -15.98
CA GLY A 692 -4.94 17.71 -15.30
C GLY A 692 -3.84 18.01 -16.29
N LEU A 693 -2.95 18.92 -15.93
CA LEU A 693 -1.67 19.17 -16.58
C LEU A 693 -0.59 18.98 -15.52
N GLN A 694 0.12 17.87 -15.59
CA GLN A 694 1.16 17.52 -14.64
C GLN A 694 2.53 17.98 -15.16
N ASN A 695 3.44 18.26 -14.22
CA ASN A 695 4.80 18.72 -14.49
C ASN A 695 4.83 19.89 -15.50
N LEU A 696 4.10 20.99 -15.20
CA LEU A 696 3.95 22.16 -16.09
C LEU A 696 5.27 22.72 -16.60
N THR A 697 6.32 22.62 -15.81
CA THR A 697 7.66 23.15 -16.11
C THR A 697 8.53 22.18 -16.91
N ASP A 698 8.00 21.01 -17.23
CA ASP A 698 8.74 19.96 -17.98
C ASP A 698 10.06 19.58 -17.31
N ARG A 699 10.03 19.42 -15.98
CA ARG A 699 11.21 19.13 -15.18
C ARG A 699 11.56 17.67 -15.27
N THR A 700 12.80 17.34 -15.64
CA THR A 700 13.36 15.99 -15.49
C THR A 700 13.78 15.81 -14.04
N TYR A 701 13.26 14.77 -13.37
CA TYR A 701 13.56 14.46 -11.98
C TYR A 701 13.35 12.96 -11.69
N TRP A 702 13.88 12.51 -10.56
CA TRP A 702 13.75 11.14 -10.04
C TRP A 702 13.20 11.17 -8.62
N ASN A 703 12.31 10.25 -8.30
CA ASN A 703 11.99 9.96 -6.91
C ASN A 703 13.16 9.16 -6.30
N TRP A 704 13.47 9.44 -5.05
CA TRP A 704 14.54 8.73 -4.35
C TRP A 704 14.26 7.22 -4.25
N SER A 705 13.02 6.83 -3.95
CA SER A 705 12.58 5.44 -3.86
C SER A 705 12.92 4.62 -5.11
N ASP A 706 12.77 5.21 -6.29
CA ASP A 706 12.92 4.53 -7.59
C ASP A 706 14.39 4.30 -7.98
N VAL A 707 15.28 5.12 -7.44
CA VAL A 707 16.73 5.10 -7.79
C VAL A 707 17.63 4.74 -6.61
N ARG A 708 17.04 4.44 -5.47
CA ARG A 708 17.74 4.02 -4.26
C ARG A 708 18.56 2.76 -4.51
N GLY A 709 19.86 2.82 -4.20
CA GLY A 709 20.79 1.70 -4.39
C GLY A 709 21.46 1.62 -5.77
N LEU A 710 21.09 2.48 -6.73
CA LEU A 710 21.70 2.50 -8.04
C LEU A 710 23.02 3.31 -8.04
N SER A 711 23.97 2.90 -8.87
CA SER A 711 25.22 3.64 -9.10
C SER A 711 24.98 4.85 -10.00
N PRO A 712 25.84 5.90 -9.95
CA PRO A 712 25.71 7.09 -10.81
C PRO A 712 25.76 6.82 -12.32
N ASN A 713 26.33 5.68 -12.71
CA ASN A 713 26.49 5.28 -14.11
C ASN A 713 25.61 4.07 -14.47
N ASP A 714 24.59 3.79 -13.68
CA ASP A 714 23.68 2.70 -13.97
C ASP A 714 22.91 2.99 -15.26
N PRO A 715 22.94 2.09 -16.25
CA PRO A 715 22.30 2.31 -17.55
C PRO A 715 20.78 2.44 -17.48
N ILE A 716 20.17 2.00 -16.38
CA ILE A 716 18.72 2.08 -16.19
C ILE A 716 18.25 3.46 -15.68
N LEU A 717 19.12 4.28 -15.12
CA LEU A 717 18.75 5.58 -14.55
C LEU A 717 17.90 6.47 -15.48
N PRO A 718 18.20 6.60 -16.78
CA PRO A 718 17.39 7.41 -17.69
C PRO A 718 15.93 6.94 -17.77
N TYR A 719 15.68 5.64 -17.59
CA TYR A 719 14.32 5.05 -17.68
C TYR A 719 13.51 5.25 -16.40
N LEU A 720 14.17 5.52 -15.27
CA LEU A 720 13.54 5.75 -13.98
C LEU A 720 13.22 7.22 -13.70
N ALA A 721 13.55 8.12 -14.64
CA ALA A 721 13.10 9.50 -14.52
C ALA A 721 11.58 9.56 -14.64
N GLN A 722 10.97 10.43 -13.83
CA GLN A 722 9.53 10.66 -13.88
C GLN A 722 9.13 11.29 -15.20
N ALA A 723 7.82 11.18 -15.54
CA ALA A 723 7.30 11.73 -16.78
C ALA A 723 7.54 13.24 -16.90
N GLY A 724 7.80 13.69 -18.11
CA GLY A 724 7.80 15.09 -18.48
C GLY A 724 6.41 15.72 -18.34
N ARG A 725 6.21 16.85 -18.99
CA ARG A 725 4.88 17.49 -18.98
C ARG A 725 3.87 16.58 -19.66
N SER A 726 2.79 16.26 -18.93
CA SER A 726 1.75 15.35 -19.40
C SER A 726 0.34 15.89 -19.11
N ALA A 727 -0.67 15.32 -19.78
CA ALA A 727 -2.06 15.67 -19.62
C ALA A 727 -2.89 14.48 -19.18
N SER A 728 -3.95 14.75 -18.40
CA SER A 728 -4.96 13.77 -18.02
C SER A 728 -6.36 14.34 -18.19
N PHE A 729 -7.31 13.51 -18.59
CA PHE A 729 -8.71 13.87 -18.75
C PHE A 729 -9.60 12.87 -18.04
N SER A 730 -10.62 13.34 -17.34
CA SER A 730 -11.59 12.46 -16.69
C SER A 730 -13.02 12.96 -16.84
N LEU A 731 -13.93 12.04 -17.12
CA LEU A 731 -15.37 12.25 -17.07
C LEU A 731 -15.96 11.43 -15.92
N HIS A 732 -16.65 12.10 -15.01
CA HIS A 732 -17.32 11.50 -13.88
C HIS A 732 -18.82 11.73 -13.96
N VAL A 733 -19.63 10.71 -13.81
CA VAL A 733 -21.10 10.77 -13.89
C VAL A 733 -21.70 9.99 -12.71
N VAL A 734 -22.62 10.63 -11.99
CA VAL A 734 -23.38 10.03 -10.88
C VAL A 734 -24.88 10.13 -11.16
N TRP A 735 -25.70 9.17 -10.71
CA TRP A 735 -27.16 9.19 -10.89
C TRP A 735 -27.93 8.54 -9.76
#